data_b01acb7820859673af725253cc49670c
#
_entry.id   b01acb7820859673af725253cc49670c
#
_cell.length_a   1.000
_cell.length_b   1.000
_cell.length_c   1.000
_cell.angle_alpha   90.00
_cell.angle_beta   90.00
_cell.angle_gamma   90.00
#
_symmetry.space_group_name_H-M   'P 1'
#
loop_
_entity.id
_entity.type
_entity.pdbx_description
1 polymer ?
#
loop_
_entity_poly.entity_id
_entity_poly.type
_entity_poly.pdbx_seq_one_letter_code
_entity_poly.pdbx_strand_id
1 'polypeptide(L)'
;MFLRIKVLGCFLWALLFTLHAQYKVQGEVIDSLTREPLPYISVYLKGTSEGGMTDNNGRFSFQTYRAEAQLVISSVGYEEYTRLIHPAKEQPFKVCLAPTSYALTEVVVKPGRERYKKKDNPAVRFVKGMIEHRDDYSPDKQEFWQRERYEKMTFAINNFDSAKQQKWLYRKFKFLKNYVDTSAVTGQPVLAVSNRELLATDYYQRSPKREKQWVKARRQAGVDEMLSQQGMEQAISVTMTDVDIYENNITLFTNKFVSPLSALGPSFYKYYLMDTVSVAGKPCVDLAFVPFNSESFGFTGHLYVLLDSTYFVRRVVMNFPQKINLNFVDYMRIDQLFDRAPDGTRQLLTESITAEFKLVENSDGIYAKRDVFYRNYCYEPTDSAQIAFGRPEKVIEDVSASAKTDEYWAENRHADVSKKETSVGDMMAQLRSYPAFYWTEQFLKVMFTGYIPLPNDKKPLFYYGMMNATMSGNALEGVRIRAGGMTSAWLHPHLFGRGFIAYGFRDKRPKGLAELEWSFNRKKEYANEFPIHSLKVRYENDVNQYGQHYLYTNKDNMFLALKRQKDDRIGYLQKAEVTYTNEFYSGFSLQLTTRLRRDESSCLIPFIRKDDRQPVKSIRTSELELKLRYAPGEKFFQTQWNRFPVSLDAPVFTLSHTAAAKGVLGGDYTYQYTEAGFQKRFWFSAFGYTDVILKAGKVWSKVPFPLLIIPNANLSYTIQPESYSLMNAMEFMNDAYASWDVTYFMNGFLLNRVPLLKKLKWREVLSCRGLYGHLSDKNNPELSEGLFQFPLGGQLMGHKPYVEVGVGIENIFKVLRLDYVWRLTYRDMPHIDKSGLRISLHMTF
;
A
#
# COMPACT_ATOMS: atom_id res chain seq x y z
N MET A 1 7.88 -4.24 -39.09
CA MET A 1 8.42 -2.95 -38.61
C MET A 1 7.45 -1.80 -38.79
N PHE A 2 6.84 -1.60 -39.94
CA PHE A 2 5.90 -0.51 -40.26
C PHE A 2 4.57 -0.54 -39.45
N LEU A 3 4.07 -1.68 -39.07
CA LEU A 3 2.81 -1.81 -38.31
C LEU A 3 2.97 -1.40 -36.84
N ARG A 4 4.16 -1.64 -36.25
CA ARG A 4 4.49 -1.23 -34.86
C ARG A 4 4.68 0.27 -34.69
N ILE A 5 5.16 0.95 -35.72
CA ILE A 5 5.31 2.42 -35.72
C ILE A 5 3.94 3.11 -35.85
N LYS A 6 2.99 2.53 -36.61
CA LYS A 6 1.63 3.08 -36.73
C LYS A 6 0.83 2.94 -35.44
N VAL A 7 0.97 1.83 -34.71
CA VAL A 7 0.29 1.65 -33.41
C VAL A 7 0.88 2.58 -32.34
N LEU A 8 2.19 2.78 -32.34
CA LEU A 8 2.84 3.76 -31.45
C LEU A 8 2.46 5.20 -31.80
N GLY A 9 2.33 5.52 -33.09
CA GLY A 9 1.88 6.82 -33.59
C GLY A 9 0.42 7.12 -33.23
N CYS A 10 -0.47 6.13 -33.32
CA CYS A 10 -1.86 6.29 -32.89
C CYS A 10 -1.99 6.44 -31.36
N PHE A 11 -1.13 5.79 -30.57
CA PHE A 11 -1.12 5.95 -29.12
C PHE A 11 -0.57 7.33 -28.70
N LEU A 12 0.45 7.84 -29.38
CA LEU A 12 0.93 9.21 -29.18
C LEU A 12 -0.07 10.27 -29.66
N TRP A 13 -0.82 9.98 -30.72
CA TRP A 13 -1.82 10.91 -31.26
C TRP A 13 -3.07 11.00 -30.38
N ALA A 14 -3.46 9.90 -29.72
CA ALA A 14 -4.53 9.87 -28.74
C ALA A 14 -4.19 10.63 -27.43
N LEU A 15 -2.90 10.82 -27.13
CA LEU A 15 -2.42 11.59 -25.99
C LEU A 15 -2.40 13.12 -26.20
N LEU A 16 -2.63 13.59 -27.43
CA LEU A 16 -2.55 15.03 -27.78
C LEU A 16 -3.89 15.78 -27.68
N PHE A 17 -4.99 15.14 -27.35
CA PHE A 17 -6.28 15.80 -27.27
C PHE A 17 -6.83 15.84 -25.85
N THR A 18 -6.39 16.80 -25.05
CA THR A 18 -7.22 17.60 -24.14
C THR A 18 -6.38 18.68 -23.45
N LEU A 19 -6.06 19.73 -24.20
CA LEU A 19 -5.70 21.02 -23.60
C LEU A 19 -7.01 21.67 -23.10
N HIS A 20 -7.37 21.41 -21.84
CA HIS A 20 -8.39 22.23 -21.19
C HIS A 20 -7.72 23.51 -20.67
N ALA A 21 -8.27 24.65 -20.97
CA ALA A 21 -7.79 25.92 -20.45
C ALA A 21 -7.89 25.91 -18.92
N GLN A 22 -6.75 26.00 -18.27
CA GLN A 22 -6.64 26.08 -16.83
C GLN A 22 -6.64 27.55 -16.42
N TYR A 23 -7.61 27.95 -15.64
CA TYR A 23 -7.73 29.30 -15.13
C TYR A 23 -7.02 29.43 -13.78
N LYS A 24 -6.27 30.50 -13.60
CA LYS A 24 -5.63 30.84 -12.35
C LYS A 24 -6.54 31.74 -11.55
N VAL A 25 -6.92 31.36 -10.33
CA VAL A 25 -7.64 32.21 -9.38
C VAL A 25 -6.65 32.80 -8.40
N GLN A 26 -6.58 34.15 -8.32
CA GLN A 26 -5.64 34.81 -7.43
C GLN A 26 -6.25 36.07 -6.84
N GLY A 27 -5.84 36.41 -5.63
CA GLY A 27 -6.36 37.58 -4.95
C GLY A 27 -5.65 37.88 -3.64
N GLU A 28 -6.17 38.91 -2.95
CA GLU A 28 -5.70 39.36 -1.65
C GLU A 28 -6.90 39.48 -0.70
N VAL A 29 -6.76 38.97 0.50
CA VAL A 29 -7.75 39.05 1.57
C VAL A 29 -7.23 39.98 2.65
N ILE A 30 -8.01 41.00 3.00
CA ILE A 30 -7.67 42.00 3.99
C ILE A 30 -8.78 42.09 5.02
N ASP A 31 -8.46 42.52 6.22
CA ASP A 31 -9.42 42.88 7.25
C ASP A 31 -10.17 44.18 6.86
N SER A 32 -11.49 44.20 7.02
CA SER A 32 -12.33 45.33 6.63
C SER A 32 -12.12 46.57 7.50
N LEU A 33 -11.72 46.41 8.77
CA LEU A 33 -11.53 47.47 9.77
C LEU A 33 -10.09 48.00 9.76
N THR A 34 -9.11 47.08 9.86
CA THR A 34 -7.67 47.42 9.98
C THR A 34 -6.99 47.65 8.63
N ARG A 35 -7.60 47.19 7.54
CA ARG A 35 -7.03 47.17 6.20
C ARG A 35 -5.74 46.36 6.08
N GLU A 36 -5.37 45.54 7.08
CA GLU A 36 -4.21 44.68 7.07
C GLU A 36 -4.49 43.39 6.30
N PRO A 37 -3.48 42.79 5.65
CA PRO A 37 -3.63 41.51 4.97
C PRO A 37 -3.87 40.38 5.99
N LEU A 38 -4.79 39.49 5.66
CA LEU A 38 -5.16 38.35 6.50
C LEU A 38 -4.46 37.08 6.03
N PRO A 39 -3.46 36.58 6.75
CA PRO A 39 -2.76 35.37 6.40
C PRO A 39 -3.55 34.12 6.79
N TYR A 40 -3.32 33.01 6.06
CA TYR A 40 -3.85 31.68 6.34
C TYR A 40 -5.38 31.55 6.38
N ILE A 41 -6.07 32.44 5.69
CA ILE A 41 -7.51 32.38 5.46
C ILE A 41 -7.82 31.29 4.45
N SER A 42 -8.78 30.42 4.73
CA SER A 42 -9.25 29.41 3.78
C SER A 42 -10.00 30.05 2.61
N VAL A 43 -9.53 29.83 1.39
CA VAL A 43 -10.12 30.30 0.15
C VAL A 43 -10.38 29.10 -0.75
N TYR A 44 -11.62 28.82 -1.07
CA TYR A 44 -11.99 27.68 -1.89
C TYR A 44 -13.19 27.95 -2.78
N LEU A 45 -13.34 27.17 -3.83
CA LEU A 45 -14.53 27.23 -4.67
C LEU A 45 -15.61 26.33 -4.07
N LYS A 46 -16.76 26.92 -3.77
CA LYS A 46 -17.89 26.22 -3.15
C LYS A 46 -18.20 24.96 -3.91
N GLY A 47 -18.18 23.87 -3.19
CA GLY A 47 -18.48 22.59 -3.74
C GLY A 47 -17.37 21.98 -4.60
N THR A 48 -16.13 22.36 -4.41
CA THR A 48 -14.97 21.76 -5.05
C THR A 48 -13.86 21.56 -4.01
N SER A 49 -12.87 20.74 -4.33
CA SER A 49 -11.60 20.69 -3.61
C SER A 49 -10.59 21.74 -4.06
N GLU A 50 -10.99 22.61 -5.02
CA GLU A 50 -10.15 23.64 -5.57
C GLU A 50 -10.15 24.86 -4.65
N GLY A 51 -9.00 25.20 -4.10
CA GLY A 51 -8.86 26.30 -3.15
C GLY A 51 -7.46 26.37 -2.56
N GLY A 52 -7.24 27.18 -1.54
CA GLY A 52 -5.98 27.34 -0.82
C GLY A 52 -6.13 28.19 0.42
N MET A 53 -5.00 28.50 1.03
CA MET A 53 -4.93 29.47 2.11
C MET A 53 -4.16 30.70 1.62
N THR A 54 -4.47 31.85 2.21
CA THR A 54 -3.68 33.07 1.95
C THR A 54 -2.28 32.92 2.53
N ASP A 55 -1.30 33.53 1.87
CA ASP A 55 0.08 33.63 2.36
C ASP A 55 0.22 34.71 3.45
N ASN A 56 1.45 34.93 3.94
CA ASN A 56 1.75 35.97 4.94
C ASN A 56 1.33 37.39 4.55
N ASN A 57 1.12 37.65 3.27
CA ASN A 57 0.68 38.93 2.75
C ASN A 57 -0.81 38.94 2.39
N GLY A 58 -1.58 37.96 2.89
CA GLY A 58 -3.00 37.84 2.59
C GLY A 58 -3.32 37.42 1.16
N ARG A 59 -2.33 36.97 0.38
CA ARG A 59 -2.51 36.63 -1.02
C ARG A 59 -2.75 35.16 -1.20
N PHE A 60 -3.70 34.82 -2.11
CA PHE A 60 -3.96 33.44 -2.49
C PHE A 60 -3.80 33.27 -4.00
N SER A 61 -3.48 32.06 -4.40
CA SER A 61 -3.40 31.66 -5.81
C SER A 61 -3.56 30.15 -5.95
N PHE A 62 -4.58 29.74 -6.71
CA PHE A 62 -4.81 28.34 -7.06
C PHE A 62 -5.32 28.23 -8.51
N GLN A 63 -5.46 27.02 -9.01
CA GLN A 63 -5.88 26.76 -10.39
C GLN A 63 -7.24 26.07 -10.40
N THR A 64 -8.07 26.40 -11.40
CA THR A 64 -9.39 25.79 -11.62
C THR A 64 -9.61 25.54 -13.11
N TYR A 65 -10.40 24.53 -13.42
CA TYR A 65 -10.87 24.30 -14.80
C TYR A 65 -12.27 24.88 -15.05
N ARG A 66 -12.83 25.57 -14.07
CA ARG A 66 -14.20 26.10 -14.14
C ARG A 66 -14.20 27.52 -14.69
N ALA A 67 -15.01 27.73 -15.71
CA ALA A 67 -15.21 29.07 -16.28
C ALA A 67 -16.01 30.00 -15.34
N GLU A 68 -16.83 29.41 -14.47
CA GLU A 68 -17.66 30.08 -13.47
C GLU A 68 -17.70 29.24 -12.19
N ALA A 69 -17.50 29.87 -11.02
CA ALA A 69 -17.54 29.21 -9.73
C ALA A 69 -17.86 30.19 -8.59
N GLN A 70 -18.38 29.70 -7.50
CA GLN A 70 -18.63 30.44 -6.29
C GLN A 70 -17.39 30.39 -5.38
N LEU A 71 -16.69 31.50 -5.24
CA LEU A 71 -15.55 31.65 -4.34
C LEU A 71 -16.07 31.81 -2.90
N VAL A 72 -15.59 31.01 -2.00
CA VAL A 72 -15.86 31.10 -0.56
C VAL A 72 -14.55 31.39 0.16
N ILE A 73 -14.60 32.39 1.05
CA ILE A 73 -13.49 32.76 1.90
C ILE A 73 -14.00 32.69 3.35
N SER A 74 -13.42 31.82 4.14
CA SER A 74 -13.87 31.54 5.50
C SER A 74 -12.70 31.43 6.47
N SER A 75 -12.90 32.07 7.65
CA SER A 75 -11.96 31.98 8.76
C SER A 75 -12.72 32.13 10.07
N VAL A 76 -12.17 31.55 11.15
CA VAL A 76 -12.71 31.74 12.49
C VAL A 76 -12.51 33.20 12.90
N GLY A 77 -13.58 33.83 13.38
CA GLY A 77 -13.54 35.23 13.77
C GLY A 77 -13.93 36.23 12.68
N TYR A 78 -14.23 35.78 11.48
CA TYR A 78 -14.69 36.58 10.35
C TYR A 78 -15.99 36.05 9.75
N GLU A 79 -16.80 36.94 9.18
CA GLU A 79 -17.98 36.53 8.42
C GLU A 79 -17.57 35.82 7.13
N GLU A 80 -18.27 34.71 6.82
CA GLU A 80 -18.01 33.98 5.58
C GLU A 80 -18.33 34.87 4.38
N TYR A 81 -17.35 35.06 3.49
CA TYR A 81 -17.51 35.80 2.26
C TYR A 81 -17.72 34.84 1.11
N THR A 82 -18.79 35.08 0.36
CA THR A 82 -19.12 34.25 -0.82
C THR A 82 -19.37 35.14 -2.02
N ARG A 83 -18.72 34.86 -3.15
CA ARG A 83 -18.87 35.58 -4.42
C ARG A 83 -18.82 34.65 -5.62
N LEU A 84 -19.72 34.86 -6.58
CA LEU A 84 -19.62 34.25 -7.89
C LEU A 84 -18.47 34.88 -8.67
N ILE A 85 -17.54 34.08 -9.18
CA ILE A 85 -16.38 34.55 -9.94
C ILE A 85 -16.33 33.92 -11.32
N HIS A 86 -15.78 34.67 -12.27
CA HIS A 86 -15.46 34.24 -13.61
C HIS A 86 -13.94 34.27 -13.79
N PRO A 87 -13.22 33.17 -13.49
CA PRO A 87 -11.75 33.17 -13.45
C PRO A 87 -11.04 33.64 -14.71
N ALA A 88 -11.72 33.58 -15.85
CA ALA A 88 -11.18 34.07 -17.14
C ALA A 88 -11.24 35.60 -17.31
N LYS A 89 -12.10 36.31 -16.56
CA LYS A 89 -12.41 37.72 -16.82
C LYS A 89 -12.02 38.69 -15.71
N GLU A 90 -12.04 38.22 -14.47
CA GLU A 90 -11.87 39.04 -13.26
C GLU A 90 -10.68 38.59 -12.45
N GLN A 91 -9.55 39.34 -12.47
CA GLN A 91 -8.38 39.02 -11.64
C GLN A 91 -7.41 40.21 -11.52
N PRO A 92 -6.70 40.42 -10.37
CA PRO A 92 -6.83 39.71 -9.10
C PRO A 92 -8.00 40.17 -8.23
N PHE A 93 -8.54 39.30 -7.38
CA PHE A 93 -9.59 39.67 -6.43
C PHE A 93 -9.03 40.36 -5.19
N LYS A 94 -9.68 41.44 -4.77
CA LYS A 94 -9.43 42.03 -3.45
C LYS A 94 -10.67 41.87 -2.58
N VAL A 95 -10.54 41.17 -1.47
CA VAL A 95 -11.64 40.81 -0.58
C VAL A 95 -11.39 41.37 0.80
N CYS A 96 -12.38 42.06 1.33
CA CYS A 96 -12.38 42.59 2.68
C CYS A 96 -13.30 41.70 3.55
N LEU A 97 -12.75 41.01 4.56
CA LEU A 97 -13.53 40.22 5.50
C LEU A 97 -13.93 41.10 6.70
N ALA A 98 -15.21 41.02 7.09
CA ALA A 98 -15.68 41.66 8.27
C ALA A 98 -15.47 40.74 9.50
N PRO A 99 -14.87 41.22 10.58
CA PRO A 99 -14.77 40.44 11.82
C PRO A 99 -16.16 40.22 12.44
N THR A 100 -16.42 39.00 12.91
CA THR A 100 -17.63 38.67 13.66
C THR A 100 -17.48 39.19 15.08
N SER A 101 -18.46 39.92 15.55
CA SER A 101 -18.46 40.51 16.88
C SER A 101 -18.73 39.48 17.98
N TYR A 102 -17.69 38.80 18.44
CA TYR A 102 -17.65 38.13 19.73
C TYR A 102 -16.74 38.95 20.64
N ALA A 103 -17.36 39.66 21.62
CA ALA A 103 -16.64 40.45 22.57
C ALA A 103 -15.82 39.58 23.52
N LEU A 104 -14.52 39.47 23.29
CA LEU A 104 -13.54 39.05 24.29
C LEU A 104 -12.33 39.97 24.22
N THR A 105 -11.87 40.42 25.38
CA THR A 105 -10.81 41.39 25.58
C THR A 105 -9.49 40.95 24.96
N GLU A 106 -8.94 41.81 24.18
CA GLU A 106 -7.90 41.63 23.20
C GLU A 106 -6.50 41.46 23.78
N VAL A 107 -5.79 40.41 23.34
CA VAL A 107 -4.33 40.44 23.08
C VAL A 107 -4.11 40.08 21.63
N VAL A 108 -4.13 41.08 20.77
CA VAL A 108 -3.90 40.91 19.34
C VAL A 108 -2.41 40.78 19.10
N VAL A 109 -1.93 39.58 18.75
CA VAL A 109 -0.62 39.40 18.12
C VAL A 109 -0.82 39.54 16.62
N LYS A 110 -0.60 40.73 16.06
CA LYS A 110 -0.66 40.98 14.63
C LYS A 110 0.57 40.38 13.95
N PRO A 111 0.42 39.51 12.94
CA PRO A 111 1.56 39.10 12.12
C PRO A 111 1.98 40.29 11.26
N GLY A 112 3.08 40.93 11.59
CA GLY A 112 3.65 42.02 10.82
C GLY A 112 4.12 41.54 9.41
N ARG A 113 4.30 42.49 8.47
CA ARG A 113 4.86 42.28 7.10
C ARG A 113 6.28 41.70 7.07
N GLU A 114 6.82 41.27 8.20
CA GLU A 114 8.20 40.77 8.32
C GLU A 114 8.34 39.34 7.78
N ARG A 115 9.51 39.07 7.17
CA ARG A 115 9.93 37.73 6.79
C ARG A 115 9.91 36.83 8.03
N TYR A 116 9.25 35.64 7.95
CA TYR A 116 9.18 34.68 9.04
C TYR A 116 10.57 34.44 9.66
N LYS A 117 10.71 34.79 10.94
CA LYS A 117 11.91 34.54 11.73
C LYS A 117 11.61 33.41 12.69
N LYS A 118 12.45 32.36 12.69
CA LYS A 118 12.32 31.23 13.61
C LYS A 118 12.89 31.56 15.01
N LYS A 119 13.98 32.36 15.02
CA LYS A 119 14.65 32.76 16.25
C LYS A 119 13.76 33.74 17.02
N ASP A 120 13.57 33.51 18.33
CA ASP A 120 12.77 34.33 19.25
C ASP A 120 11.27 34.46 18.91
N ASN A 121 10.75 33.56 18.04
CA ASN A 121 9.35 33.54 17.67
C ASN A 121 8.48 32.97 18.82
N PRO A 122 7.48 33.71 19.31
CA PRO A 122 6.59 33.27 20.40
C PRO A 122 5.85 31.96 20.07
N ALA A 123 5.36 31.81 18.84
CA ALA A 123 4.69 30.59 18.39
C ALA A 123 5.61 29.37 18.43
N VAL A 124 6.90 29.55 18.08
CA VAL A 124 7.87 28.46 18.15
C VAL A 124 8.20 28.10 19.60
N ARG A 125 8.28 29.07 20.52
CA ARG A 125 8.44 28.79 21.96
C ARG A 125 7.23 28.05 22.52
N PHE A 126 6.01 28.47 22.14
CA PHE A 126 4.76 27.83 22.54
C PHE A 126 4.71 26.38 22.10
N VAL A 127 5.02 26.09 20.83
CA VAL A 127 5.07 24.71 20.29
C VAL A 127 6.13 23.87 20.99
N LYS A 128 7.29 24.42 21.32
CA LYS A 128 8.31 23.69 22.07
C LYS A 128 7.78 23.27 23.44
N GLY A 129 7.08 24.16 24.15
CA GLY A 129 6.38 23.81 25.39
C GLY A 129 5.36 22.70 25.17
N MET A 130 4.57 22.74 24.09
CA MET A 130 3.64 21.65 23.73
C MET A 130 4.35 20.33 23.50
N ILE A 131 5.52 20.34 22.81
CA ILE A 131 6.31 19.14 22.52
C ILE A 131 6.93 18.57 23.81
N GLU A 132 7.39 19.43 24.72
CA GLU A 132 7.93 19.02 26.01
C GLU A 132 6.88 18.36 26.91
N HIS A 133 5.64 18.86 26.89
CA HIS A 133 4.52 18.36 27.71
C HIS A 133 3.60 17.36 26.99
N ARG A 134 3.92 16.97 25.74
CA ARG A 134 3.05 16.10 24.92
C ARG A 134 2.75 14.74 25.55
N ASP A 135 3.69 14.20 26.30
CA ASP A 135 3.57 12.89 26.94
C ASP A 135 2.89 12.96 28.31
N ASP A 136 2.69 14.17 28.90
CA ASP A 136 2.10 14.33 30.22
C ASP A 136 0.66 13.82 30.29
N TYR A 137 -0.06 13.95 29.20
CA TYR A 137 -1.47 13.54 29.05
C TYR A 137 -1.65 12.23 28.31
N SER A 138 -0.56 11.47 28.09
CA SER A 138 -0.61 10.24 27.31
C SER A 138 -1.47 9.17 28.00
N PRO A 139 -2.45 8.58 27.30
CA PRO A 139 -3.22 7.46 27.81
C PRO A 139 -2.37 6.21 28.06
N ASP A 140 -1.19 6.10 27.43
CA ASP A 140 -0.23 5.01 27.63
C ASP A 140 0.41 5.01 29.02
N LYS A 141 0.23 6.09 29.82
CA LYS A 141 0.64 6.14 31.24
C LYS A 141 -0.28 5.31 32.15
N GLN A 142 -1.51 5.10 31.72
CA GLN A 142 -2.46 4.27 32.46
C GLN A 142 -2.06 2.78 32.37
N GLU A 143 -2.22 2.04 33.48
CA GLU A 143 -2.00 0.59 33.46
C GLU A 143 -3.03 -0.14 32.59
N PHE A 144 -4.24 0.39 32.54
CA PHE A 144 -5.35 -0.13 31.77
C PHE A 144 -6.27 0.99 31.34
N TRP A 145 -6.83 0.89 30.14
CA TRP A 145 -8.01 1.64 29.73
C TRP A 145 -8.83 0.84 28.73
N GLN A 146 -10.13 1.08 28.71
CA GLN A 146 -11.04 0.64 27.67
C GLN A 146 -11.95 1.78 27.24
N ARG A 147 -12.44 1.72 25.99
CA ARG A 147 -13.40 2.68 25.43
C ARG A 147 -14.30 2.03 24.42
N GLU A 148 -15.51 2.52 24.27
CA GLU A 148 -16.37 2.15 23.15
C GLU A 148 -15.98 2.98 21.94
N ARG A 149 -16.03 2.32 20.77
CA ARG A 149 -15.73 2.88 19.47
C ARG A 149 -16.90 2.63 18.53
N TYR A 150 -17.50 3.68 18.02
CA TYR A 150 -18.41 3.63 16.88
C TYR A 150 -17.73 4.26 15.68
N GLU A 151 -17.60 3.51 14.59
CA GLU A 151 -16.99 3.96 13.36
C GLU A 151 -17.98 3.87 12.21
N LYS A 152 -18.08 4.95 11.46
CA LYS A 152 -18.85 5.05 10.23
C LYS A 152 -17.91 5.42 9.09
N MET A 153 -18.00 4.69 7.97
CA MET A 153 -17.22 4.98 6.78
C MET A 153 -18.12 4.97 5.55
N THR A 154 -18.01 6.01 4.74
CA THR A 154 -18.78 6.18 3.51
C THR A 154 -17.84 6.40 2.34
N PHE A 155 -18.02 5.64 1.26
CA PHE A 155 -17.40 5.90 -0.04
C PHE A 155 -18.47 6.37 -1.00
N ALA A 156 -18.18 7.42 -1.77
CA ALA A 156 -19.12 8.00 -2.72
C ALA A 156 -18.42 8.44 -4.01
N ILE A 157 -19.14 8.47 -5.10
CA ILE A 157 -18.73 9.14 -6.33
C ILE A 157 -18.97 10.63 -6.13
N ASN A 158 -17.90 11.41 -6.28
CA ASN A 158 -17.94 12.85 -6.08
C ASN A 158 -18.55 13.59 -7.30
N ASN A 159 -19.11 14.78 -7.06
CA ASN A 159 -19.66 15.65 -8.11
C ASN A 159 -20.75 14.97 -8.98
N PHE A 160 -21.64 14.18 -8.37
CA PHE A 160 -22.70 13.50 -9.10
C PHE A 160 -23.89 14.43 -9.39
N ASP A 161 -23.62 15.49 -10.17
CA ASP A 161 -24.56 16.54 -10.54
C ASP A 161 -25.51 16.13 -11.70
N SER A 162 -26.43 17.05 -12.07
CA SER A 162 -27.38 16.83 -13.14
C SER A 162 -26.72 16.65 -14.51
N ALA A 163 -25.56 17.29 -14.76
CA ALA A 163 -24.83 17.15 -16.01
C ALA A 163 -24.21 15.74 -16.12
N LYS A 164 -23.70 15.20 -15.01
CA LYS A 164 -23.19 13.84 -14.96
C LYS A 164 -24.29 12.80 -15.15
N GLN A 165 -25.44 13.01 -14.54
CA GLN A 165 -26.61 12.11 -14.71
C GLN A 165 -27.08 12.02 -16.16
N GLN A 166 -26.81 13.03 -17.02
CA GLN A 166 -27.11 13.03 -18.45
C GLN A 166 -26.08 12.31 -19.31
N LYS A 167 -24.87 11.98 -18.79
CA LYS A 167 -23.89 11.20 -19.54
C LYS A 167 -24.48 9.85 -19.93
N TRP A 168 -24.07 9.33 -21.10
CA TRP A 168 -24.63 8.09 -21.68
C TRP A 168 -24.57 6.90 -20.71
N LEU A 169 -23.54 6.85 -19.87
CA LEU A 169 -23.33 5.79 -18.88
C LEU A 169 -24.42 5.79 -17.81
N TYR A 170 -24.81 6.97 -17.30
CA TYR A 170 -25.76 7.11 -16.20
C TYR A 170 -27.20 7.37 -16.68
N ARG A 171 -27.40 7.80 -17.94
CA ARG A 171 -28.72 8.11 -18.49
C ARG A 171 -29.71 6.94 -18.42
N LYS A 172 -29.22 5.69 -18.45
CA LYS A 172 -30.03 4.49 -18.30
C LYS A 172 -30.46 4.23 -16.85
N PHE A 173 -29.79 4.83 -15.86
CA PHE A 173 -30.01 4.61 -14.44
C PHE A 173 -30.65 5.83 -13.78
N LYS A 174 -31.81 6.30 -14.32
CA LYS A 174 -32.50 7.51 -13.84
C LYS A 174 -32.85 7.48 -12.35
N PHE A 175 -33.03 6.31 -11.76
CA PHE A 175 -33.32 6.11 -10.35
C PHE A 175 -32.17 6.55 -9.41
N LEU A 176 -30.92 6.62 -9.89
CA LEU A 176 -29.77 7.03 -9.08
C LEU A 176 -29.91 8.42 -8.47
N LYS A 177 -30.68 9.31 -9.12
CA LYS A 177 -30.96 10.64 -8.57
C LYS A 177 -31.63 10.61 -7.19
N ASN A 178 -32.36 9.54 -6.87
CA ASN A 178 -33.05 9.39 -5.60
C ASN A 178 -32.07 9.10 -4.44
N TYR A 179 -30.84 8.65 -4.78
CA TYR A 179 -29.80 8.27 -3.83
C TYR A 179 -28.67 9.31 -3.74
N VAL A 180 -28.76 10.37 -4.54
CA VAL A 180 -27.77 11.46 -4.47
C VAL A 180 -27.94 12.22 -3.17
N ASP A 181 -26.87 12.37 -2.42
CA ASP A 181 -26.78 13.14 -1.20
C ASP A 181 -25.86 14.35 -1.39
N THR A 182 -25.74 15.20 -0.37
CA THR A 182 -24.84 16.35 -0.40
C THR A 182 -23.72 16.13 0.61
N SER A 183 -22.48 16.25 0.16
CA SER A 183 -21.33 16.16 1.05
C SER A 183 -21.40 17.27 2.10
N ALA A 184 -21.38 16.91 3.38
CA ALA A 184 -21.34 17.87 4.48
C ALA A 184 -20.05 18.70 4.52
N VAL A 185 -18.99 18.25 3.82
CA VAL A 185 -17.68 18.91 3.80
C VAL A 185 -17.52 19.82 2.58
N THR A 186 -17.91 19.34 1.40
CA THR A 186 -17.70 20.07 0.13
C THR A 186 -18.96 20.76 -0.37
N GLY A 187 -20.14 20.42 0.16
CA GLY A 187 -21.44 20.92 -0.34
C GLY A 187 -21.82 20.38 -1.73
N GLN A 188 -21.04 19.44 -2.29
CA GLN A 188 -21.26 18.86 -3.60
C GLN A 188 -22.22 17.67 -3.56
N PRO A 189 -22.97 17.44 -4.65
CA PRO A 189 -23.76 16.21 -4.79
C PRO A 189 -22.84 14.99 -4.88
N VAL A 190 -23.07 14.02 -4.00
CA VAL A 190 -22.32 12.76 -3.93
C VAL A 190 -23.27 11.59 -4.05
N LEU A 191 -22.84 10.53 -4.73
CA LEU A 191 -23.57 9.28 -4.80
C LEU A 191 -22.84 8.24 -3.95
N ALA A 192 -23.39 7.94 -2.77
CA ALA A 192 -22.83 6.90 -1.91
C ALA A 192 -22.87 5.54 -2.60
N VAL A 193 -21.73 4.86 -2.71
CA VAL A 193 -21.58 3.55 -3.33
C VAL A 193 -21.21 2.47 -2.34
N SER A 194 -20.76 2.84 -1.16
CA SER A 194 -20.47 1.94 -0.06
C SER A 194 -20.66 2.65 1.28
N ASN A 195 -21.23 1.94 2.23
CA ASN A 195 -21.36 2.40 3.61
C ASN A 195 -21.03 1.25 4.57
N ARG A 196 -20.25 1.57 5.62
CA ARG A 196 -19.84 0.61 6.65
C ARG A 196 -20.05 1.24 8.02
N GLU A 197 -20.51 0.41 8.94
CA GLU A 197 -20.63 0.76 10.36
C GLU A 197 -19.97 -0.33 11.20
N LEU A 198 -19.27 0.06 12.25
CA LEU A 198 -18.59 -0.81 13.20
C LEU A 198 -18.85 -0.30 14.61
N LEU A 199 -19.25 -1.19 15.50
CA LEU A 199 -19.29 -0.94 16.95
C LEU A 199 -18.31 -1.91 17.63
N ALA A 200 -17.36 -1.39 18.38
CA ALA A 200 -16.32 -2.16 19.03
C ALA A 200 -15.99 -1.60 20.42
N THR A 201 -15.30 -2.38 21.22
CA THR A 201 -14.61 -1.92 22.43
C THR A 201 -13.11 -2.08 22.22
N ASP A 202 -12.37 -0.98 22.35
CA ASP A 202 -10.91 -0.97 22.36
C ASP A 202 -10.42 -1.16 23.79
N TYR A 203 -9.40 -2.02 23.97
CA TYR A 203 -8.76 -2.30 25.26
C TYR A 203 -7.25 -2.06 25.13
N TYR A 204 -6.69 -1.49 26.17
CA TYR A 204 -5.26 -1.28 26.32
C TYR A 204 -4.79 -1.78 27.69
N GLN A 205 -3.64 -2.41 27.74
CA GLN A 205 -2.91 -2.81 28.94
C GLN A 205 -1.44 -2.42 28.77
N ARG A 206 -0.85 -1.80 29.78
CA ARG A 206 0.53 -1.31 29.73
C ARG A 206 1.56 -2.43 30.00
N SER A 207 1.31 -3.28 30.99
CA SER A 207 2.27 -4.30 31.43
C SER A 207 1.66 -5.71 31.41
N PRO A 208 1.99 -6.57 30.43
CA PRO A 208 2.75 -6.29 29.20
C PRO A 208 1.94 -5.42 28.25
N LYS A 209 2.60 -4.58 27.44
CA LYS A 209 1.90 -3.70 26.49
C LYS A 209 1.09 -4.52 25.48
N ARG A 210 -0.23 -4.41 25.56
CA ARG A 210 -1.19 -5.12 24.70
C ARG A 210 -2.33 -4.20 24.30
N GLU A 211 -2.76 -4.33 23.06
CA GLU A 211 -3.94 -3.66 22.53
C GLU A 211 -4.87 -4.71 21.95
N LYS A 212 -6.15 -4.61 22.23
CA LYS A 212 -7.20 -5.49 21.72
C LYS A 212 -8.38 -4.67 21.24
N GLN A 213 -9.07 -5.16 20.23
CA GLN A 213 -10.34 -4.61 19.81
C GLN A 213 -11.38 -5.73 19.77
N TRP A 214 -12.53 -5.52 20.40
CA TRP A 214 -13.64 -6.46 20.38
C TRP A 214 -14.78 -5.87 19.57
N VAL A 215 -14.99 -6.41 18.36
CA VAL A 215 -16.07 -6.00 17.44
C VAL A 215 -17.37 -6.65 17.89
N LYS A 216 -18.31 -5.83 18.38
CA LYS A 216 -19.64 -6.24 18.86
C LYS A 216 -20.67 -6.29 17.74
N ALA A 217 -20.58 -5.34 16.79
CA ALA A 217 -21.48 -5.25 15.66
C ALA A 217 -20.76 -4.71 14.43
N ARG A 218 -21.17 -5.18 13.26
CA ARG A 218 -20.65 -4.75 11.96
C ARG A 218 -21.77 -4.77 10.93
N ARG A 219 -21.83 -3.72 10.11
CA ARG A 219 -22.70 -3.63 8.95
C ARG A 219 -21.93 -3.12 7.74
N GLN A 220 -22.23 -3.66 6.58
CA GLN A 220 -21.59 -3.27 5.33
C GLN A 220 -22.62 -3.37 4.21
N ALA A 221 -22.66 -2.36 3.33
CA ALA A 221 -23.53 -2.32 2.16
C ALA A 221 -22.83 -1.63 0.99
N GLY A 222 -23.08 -2.10 -0.23
CA GLY A 222 -22.60 -1.43 -1.43
C GLY A 222 -21.58 -2.22 -2.26
N VAL A 223 -20.66 -1.51 -2.91
CA VAL A 223 -19.60 -2.06 -3.79
C VAL A 223 -18.64 -2.97 -3.01
N ASP A 224 -18.51 -2.76 -1.71
CA ASP A 224 -17.68 -3.57 -0.83
C ASP A 224 -18.03 -5.06 -0.85
N GLU A 225 -19.25 -5.41 -1.23
CA GLU A 225 -19.65 -6.81 -1.41
C GLU A 225 -18.91 -7.49 -2.60
N MET A 226 -18.23 -6.70 -3.46
CA MET A 226 -17.42 -7.19 -4.59
C MET A 226 -16.02 -7.60 -4.19
N LEU A 227 -15.49 -7.00 -3.12
CA LEU A 227 -14.16 -7.29 -2.58
C LEU A 227 -14.30 -8.23 -1.39
N SER A 228 -13.28 -9.04 -1.14
CA SER A 228 -13.26 -9.82 0.09
C SER A 228 -13.28 -8.88 1.30
N GLN A 229 -13.99 -9.27 2.35
CA GLN A 229 -14.05 -8.48 3.58
C GLN A 229 -12.66 -8.12 4.10
N GLN A 230 -11.73 -9.09 4.09
CA GLN A 230 -10.35 -8.87 4.52
C GLN A 230 -9.58 -7.92 3.59
N GLY A 231 -9.75 -8.03 2.27
CA GLY A 231 -9.09 -7.14 1.32
C GLY A 231 -9.53 -5.68 1.49
N MET A 232 -10.82 -5.45 1.76
CA MET A 232 -11.34 -4.11 2.03
C MET A 232 -10.84 -3.55 3.36
N GLU A 233 -10.87 -4.35 4.44
CA GLU A 233 -10.34 -3.94 5.74
C GLU A 233 -8.87 -3.54 5.66
N GLN A 234 -8.08 -4.29 4.90
CA GLN A 234 -6.68 -3.99 4.69
C GLN A 234 -6.48 -2.71 3.88
N ALA A 235 -7.25 -2.50 2.81
CA ALA A 235 -7.20 -1.27 2.03
C ALA A 235 -7.53 -0.03 2.91
N ILE A 236 -8.55 -0.14 3.75
CA ILE A 236 -8.93 0.90 4.71
C ILE A 236 -7.82 1.12 5.75
N SER A 237 -7.27 0.04 6.31
CA SER A 237 -6.21 0.12 7.32
C SER A 237 -4.92 0.78 6.81
N VAL A 238 -4.75 0.88 5.51
CA VAL A 238 -3.61 1.55 4.86
C VAL A 238 -3.93 2.99 4.51
N THR A 239 -5.16 3.26 4.09
CA THR A 239 -5.55 4.59 3.57
C THR A 239 -6.16 5.50 4.62
N MET A 240 -6.91 4.94 5.57
CA MET A 240 -7.65 5.70 6.60
C MET A 240 -7.41 5.10 8.00
N THR A 241 -6.15 5.07 8.41
CA THR A 241 -5.76 4.62 9.76
C THR A 241 -6.13 5.64 10.82
N ASP A 242 -6.21 5.19 12.07
CA ASP A 242 -6.26 6.09 13.22
C ASP A 242 -5.03 7.00 13.23
N VAL A 243 -5.24 8.27 13.51
CA VAL A 243 -4.20 9.30 13.50
C VAL A 243 -3.83 9.68 14.94
N ASP A 244 -2.55 9.56 15.29
CA ASP A 244 -2.02 10.12 16.52
C ASP A 244 -1.10 11.31 16.20
N ILE A 245 -1.57 12.52 16.52
CA ILE A 245 -0.80 13.76 16.33
C ILE A 245 0.40 13.87 17.26
N TYR A 246 0.43 13.12 18.35
CA TYR A 246 1.49 13.15 19.35
C TYR A 246 2.69 12.27 18.97
N GLU A 247 2.52 11.40 17.96
CA GLU A 247 3.62 10.68 17.34
C GLU A 247 4.49 11.63 16.47
N ASN A 248 5.79 11.33 16.34
CA ASN A 248 6.66 12.14 15.49
C ASN A 248 6.28 12.08 14.01
N ASN A 249 5.75 10.95 13.56
CA ASN A 249 5.31 10.75 12.19
C ASN A 249 3.95 10.06 12.15
N ILE A 250 3.05 10.63 11.40
CA ILE A 250 1.71 10.07 11.11
C ILE A 250 1.82 9.22 9.85
N THR A 251 1.43 7.95 9.92
CA THR A 251 1.45 7.05 8.76
C THR A 251 0.13 7.09 8.03
N LEU A 252 0.13 7.57 6.79
CA LEU A 252 -1.03 7.60 5.89
C LEU A 252 -0.60 7.15 4.49
N PHE A 253 -1.42 6.35 3.80
CA PHE A 253 -1.13 5.89 2.44
C PHE A 253 0.25 5.23 2.29
N THR A 254 0.68 4.46 3.29
CA THR A 254 2.04 3.87 3.36
C THR A 254 3.21 4.85 3.47
N ASN A 255 2.95 6.16 3.54
CA ASN A 255 3.96 7.21 3.70
C ASN A 255 3.94 7.77 5.13
N LYS A 256 5.04 8.34 5.56
CA LYS A 256 5.17 9.01 6.85
C LYS A 256 5.16 10.52 6.68
N PHE A 257 4.19 11.14 7.32
CA PHE A 257 3.99 12.59 7.37
C PHE A 257 4.50 13.13 8.70
N VAL A 258 5.25 14.22 8.67
CA VAL A 258 5.74 14.84 9.90
C VAL A 258 4.56 15.42 10.67
N SER A 259 4.40 15.04 11.94
CA SER A 259 3.37 15.62 12.81
C SER A 259 3.68 17.08 13.16
N PRO A 260 2.68 17.94 13.32
CA PRO A 260 2.90 19.29 13.84
C PRO A 260 3.47 19.32 15.26
N LEU A 261 3.30 18.26 16.04
CA LEU A 261 3.90 18.09 17.39
C LEU A 261 5.15 17.20 17.39
N SER A 262 5.72 16.92 16.21
CA SER A 262 7.00 16.21 16.08
C SER A 262 8.13 16.98 16.74
N ALA A 263 9.12 16.28 17.30
CA ALA A 263 10.38 16.88 17.74
C ALA A 263 11.08 17.66 16.60
N LEU A 264 10.87 17.25 15.33
CA LEU A 264 11.32 17.96 14.14
C LEU A 264 10.40 19.12 13.73
N GLY A 265 9.21 19.23 14.33
CA GLY A 265 8.19 20.20 13.99
C GLY A 265 8.71 21.62 13.83
N PRO A 266 9.45 22.20 14.83
CA PRO A 266 10.01 23.55 14.73
C PRO A 266 11.01 23.76 13.57
N SER A 267 11.53 22.70 12.97
CA SER A 267 12.40 22.77 11.80
C SER A 267 11.67 22.48 10.48
N PHE A 268 10.51 21.89 10.56
CA PHE A 268 9.71 21.47 9.42
C PHE A 268 8.56 22.43 9.10
N TYR A 269 7.98 23.07 10.15
CA TYR A 269 6.83 23.95 10.08
C TYR A 269 7.15 25.39 10.46
N LYS A 270 6.42 26.33 9.88
CA LYS A 270 6.21 27.69 10.38
C LYS A 270 4.98 27.67 11.25
N TYR A 271 5.07 28.27 12.45
CA TYR A 271 3.96 28.37 13.39
C TYR A 271 3.59 29.82 13.62
N TYR A 272 2.30 30.08 13.79
CA TYR A 272 1.73 31.41 13.98
C TYR A 272 0.70 31.35 15.09
N LEU A 273 0.87 32.17 16.14
CA LEU A 273 -0.17 32.38 17.11
C LEU A 273 -1.21 33.32 16.49
N MET A 274 -2.42 32.82 16.38
CA MET A 274 -3.55 33.56 15.87
C MET A 274 -4.33 34.17 17.05
N ASP A 275 -5.63 34.05 17.07
CA ASP A 275 -6.52 34.61 18.07
C ASP A 275 -6.93 33.58 19.14
N THR A 276 -7.65 34.02 20.15
CA THR A 276 -8.29 33.14 21.16
C THR A 276 -9.71 32.84 20.70
N VAL A 277 -10.04 31.55 20.63
CA VAL A 277 -11.34 31.04 20.16
C VAL A 277 -11.94 30.08 21.16
N SER A 278 -13.28 29.98 21.19
CA SER A 278 -13.97 28.98 22.00
C SER A 278 -14.15 27.67 21.21
N VAL A 279 -13.66 26.58 21.78
CA VAL A 279 -13.81 25.22 21.20
C VAL A 279 -14.58 24.32 22.16
N ALA A 280 -15.78 23.92 21.77
CA ALA A 280 -16.70 23.15 22.64
C ALA A 280 -16.82 23.72 24.04
N GLY A 281 -17.06 25.07 24.12
CA GLY A 281 -17.27 25.82 25.36
C GLY A 281 -16.00 26.12 26.16
N LYS A 282 -14.81 25.76 25.71
CA LYS A 282 -13.54 26.04 26.41
C LYS A 282 -12.70 27.05 25.61
N PRO A 283 -12.10 28.07 26.24
CA PRO A 283 -11.23 29.04 25.58
C PRO A 283 -9.92 28.38 25.17
N CYS A 284 -9.51 28.58 23.91
CA CYS A 284 -8.32 28.00 23.33
C CYS A 284 -7.53 29.06 22.56
N VAL A 285 -6.22 28.93 22.57
CA VAL A 285 -5.31 29.62 21.65
C VAL A 285 -5.33 28.91 20.31
N ASP A 286 -5.58 29.63 19.22
CA ASP A 286 -5.45 29.11 17.86
C ASP A 286 -4.00 29.22 17.40
N LEU A 287 -3.37 28.11 17.13
CA LEU A 287 -2.00 28.00 16.62
C LEU A 287 -2.03 27.43 15.20
N ALA A 288 -1.84 28.29 14.20
CA ALA A 288 -1.75 27.87 12.82
C ALA A 288 -0.35 27.34 12.47
N PHE A 289 -0.29 26.35 11.60
CA PHE A 289 0.98 25.79 11.13
C PHE A 289 0.95 25.44 9.63
N VAL A 290 2.09 25.66 8.97
CA VAL A 290 2.29 25.34 7.56
C VAL A 290 3.73 24.84 7.34
N PRO A 291 3.99 23.85 6.48
CA PRO A 291 5.35 23.38 6.23
C PRO A 291 6.19 24.47 5.53
N PHE A 292 7.51 24.49 5.77
CA PHE A 292 8.42 25.36 5.02
C PHE A 292 8.40 25.07 3.51
N ASN A 293 8.28 23.79 3.15
CA ASN A 293 8.11 23.33 1.78
C ASN A 293 6.75 22.64 1.65
N SER A 294 5.83 23.23 0.89
CA SER A 294 4.47 22.73 0.67
C SER A 294 4.38 21.42 -0.13
N GLU A 295 5.49 20.99 -0.74
CA GLU A 295 5.56 19.73 -1.50
C GLU A 295 6.00 18.55 -0.63
N SER A 296 6.51 18.82 0.58
CA SER A 296 6.92 17.79 1.55
C SER A 296 5.72 17.12 2.23
N PHE A 297 5.92 15.87 2.68
CA PHE A 297 4.91 15.11 3.42
C PHE A 297 4.70 15.69 4.82
N GLY A 298 3.78 16.62 4.91
CA GLY A 298 3.35 17.30 6.12
C GLY A 298 1.95 17.87 5.92
N PHE A 299 1.49 18.65 6.89
CA PHE A 299 0.14 19.17 6.94
C PHE A 299 0.13 20.70 7.01
N THR A 300 -0.98 21.29 6.65
CA THR A 300 -1.33 22.66 7.01
C THR A 300 -2.54 22.61 7.93
N GLY A 301 -2.67 23.51 8.88
CA GLY A 301 -3.84 23.51 9.75
C GLY A 301 -3.70 24.31 11.02
N HIS A 302 -4.54 23.96 11.99
CA HIS A 302 -4.69 24.64 13.25
C HIS A 302 -4.67 23.67 14.42
N LEU A 303 -3.98 24.05 15.49
CA LEU A 303 -4.01 23.41 16.80
C LEU A 303 -4.71 24.36 17.77
N TYR A 304 -5.79 23.93 18.34
CA TYR A 304 -6.54 24.67 19.37
C TYR A 304 -6.14 24.19 20.74
N VAL A 305 -5.37 24.99 21.45
CA VAL A 305 -4.73 24.65 22.73
C VAL A 305 -5.43 25.38 23.87
N LEU A 306 -5.76 24.68 24.96
CA LEU A 306 -6.42 25.30 26.12
C LEU A 306 -5.63 26.48 26.68
N LEU A 307 -6.35 27.55 27.00
CA LEU A 307 -5.79 28.78 27.62
C LEU A 307 -5.64 28.62 29.15
N ASP A 308 -4.93 27.58 29.58
CA ASP A 308 -4.73 27.24 30.97
C ASP A 308 -3.28 26.90 31.33
N SER A 309 -2.33 27.29 30.48
CA SER A 309 -0.88 27.01 30.60
C SER A 309 -0.48 25.52 30.63
N THR A 310 -1.40 24.62 30.35
CA THR A 310 -1.13 23.17 30.33
C THR A 310 -0.68 22.63 28.96
N TYR A 311 -0.72 23.46 27.92
CA TYR A 311 -0.42 23.08 26.53
C TYR A 311 -1.30 21.93 25.99
N PHE A 312 -2.48 21.69 26.60
CA PHE A 312 -3.36 20.62 26.17
C PHE A 312 -4.06 20.97 24.85
N VAL A 313 -3.93 20.09 23.82
CA VAL A 313 -4.63 20.25 22.55
C VAL A 313 -6.09 19.83 22.71
N ARG A 314 -7.01 20.77 22.57
CA ARG A 314 -8.45 20.52 22.62
C ARG A 314 -8.99 20.02 21.28
N ARG A 315 -8.50 20.60 20.17
CA ARG A 315 -8.88 20.21 18.80
C ARG A 315 -7.71 20.40 17.88
N VAL A 316 -7.64 19.56 16.84
CA VAL A 316 -6.74 19.75 15.74
C VAL A 316 -7.48 19.61 14.42
N VAL A 317 -7.18 20.50 13.48
CA VAL A 317 -7.66 20.42 12.10
C VAL A 317 -6.43 20.44 11.20
N MET A 318 -6.24 19.38 10.44
CA MET A 318 -5.10 19.22 9.53
C MET A 318 -5.61 18.98 8.12
N ASN A 319 -4.97 19.62 7.14
CA ASN A 319 -5.25 19.44 5.73
C ASN A 319 -3.95 19.13 4.99
N PHE A 320 -4.03 18.46 3.87
CA PHE A 320 -2.87 18.35 2.98
C PHE A 320 -2.60 19.68 2.28
N PRO A 321 -1.32 20.10 2.17
CA PRO A 321 -0.95 21.22 1.32
C PRO A 321 -1.34 20.95 -0.14
N GLN A 322 -1.89 21.92 -0.84
CA GLN A 322 -2.32 21.76 -2.24
C GLN A 322 -1.21 21.31 -3.21
N LYS A 323 0.04 21.66 -2.89
CA LYS A 323 1.20 21.34 -3.73
C LYS A 323 1.92 20.07 -3.30
N ILE A 324 1.36 19.32 -2.34
CA ILE A 324 1.99 18.11 -1.85
C ILE A 324 2.31 17.15 -3.01
N ASN A 325 3.49 16.55 -2.95
CA ASN A 325 3.87 15.52 -3.93
C ASN A 325 3.27 14.16 -3.56
N LEU A 326 1.95 14.11 -3.52
CA LEU A 326 1.15 12.91 -3.27
C LEU A 326 0.27 12.65 -4.49
N ASN A 327 0.11 11.38 -4.87
CA ASN A 327 -0.71 10.98 -6.01
C ASN A 327 -2.12 10.65 -5.58
N PHE A 328 -3.03 10.79 -6.51
CA PHE A 328 -4.42 10.34 -6.40
C PHE A 328 -5.23 10.98 -5.28
N VAL A 329 -4.62 11.72 -4.35
CA VAL A 329 -5.31 12.41 -3.25
C VAL A 329 -5.34 13.89 -3.56
N ASP A 330 -6.51 14.40 -3.90
CA ASP A 330 -6.70 15.83 -4.21
C ASP A 330 -6.97 16.65 -2.95
N TYR A 331 -7.62 16.03 -1.98
CA TYR A 331 -8.00 16.67 -0.73
C TYR A 331 -7.92 15.66 0.40
N MET A 332 -7.45 16.10 1.55
CA MET A 332 -7.57 15.37 2.80
C MET A 332 -7.68 16.34 3.96
N ARG A 333 -8.63 16.05 4.84
CA ARG A 333 -8.85 16.76 6.11
C ARG A 333 -8.97 15.76 7.24
N ILE A 334 -8.27 16.03 8.32
CA ILE A 334 -8.34 15.32 9.59
C ILE A 334 -8.80 16.32 10.62
N ASP A 335 -9.82 15.95 11.38
CA ASP A 335 -10.40 16.79 12.45
C ASP A 335 -10.56 15.93 13.70
N GLN A 336 -9.86 16.25 14.77
CA GLN A 336 -9.89 15.49 16.01
C GLN A 336 -10.27 16.40 17.16
N LEU A 337 -11.17 15.92 18.02
CA LEU A 337 -11.57 16.59 19.23
C LEU A 337 -11.16 15.76 20.44
N PHE A 338 -10.46 16.38 21.37
CA PHE A 338 -9.99 15.75 22.60
C PHE A 338 -10.67 16.34 23.83
N ASP A 339 -10.73 15.56 24.89
CA ASP A 339 -11.03 16.04 26.24
C ASP A 339 -10.00 15.51 27.23
N ARG A 340 -10.10 16.02 28.44
CA ARG A 340 -9.25 15.63 29.57
C ARG A 340 -10.09 14.87 30.58
N ALA A 341 -9.67 13.65 30.92
CA ALA A 341 -10.24 12.93 32.05
C ALA A 341 -9.96 13.64 33.38
N PRO A 342 -10.67 13.32 34.45
CA PRO A 342 -10.45 13.92 35.79
C PRO A 342 -9.01 13.75 36.29
N ASP A 343 -8.32 12.67 35.92
CA ASP A 343 -6.93 12.40 36.26
C ASP A 343 -5.91 13.12 35.37
N GLY A 344 -6.38 13.89 34.41
CA GLY A 344 -5.55 14.60 33.43
C GLY A 344 -5.31 13.86 32.12
N THR A 345 -5.64 12.57 32.01
CA THR A 345 -5.39 11.75 30.81
C THR A 345 -6.17 12.27 29.60
N ARG A 346 -5.52 12.29 28.45
CA ARG A 346 -6.11 12.67 27.16
C ARG A 346 -7.10 11.62 26.68
N GLN A 347 -8.30 12.06 26.32
CA GLN A 347 -9.33 11.25 25.69
C GLN A 347 -9.65 11.80 24.30
N LEU A 348 -9.53 10.98 23.27
CA LEU A 348 -10.01 11.32 21.94
C LEU A 348 -11.54 11.10 21.91
N LEU A 349 -12.31 12.14 21.65
CA LEU A 349 -13.78 12.05 21.60
C LEU A 349 -14.27 11.74 20.19
N THR A 350 -13.73 12.45 19.19
CA THR A 350 -14.10 12.26 17.79
C THR A 350 -12.90 12.37 16.88
N GLU A 351 -12.91 11.59 15.83
CA GLU A 351 -11.99 11.70 14.71
C GLU A 351 -12.80 11.67 13.40
N SER A 352 -12.61 12.66 12.54
CA SER A 352 -13.20 12.70 11.21
C SER A 352 -12.09 12.83 10.19
N ILE A 353 -12.01 11.87 9.28
CA ILE A 353 -11.07 11.87 8.17
C ILE A 353 -11.89 11.93 6.88
N THR A 354 -11.68 12.98 6.09
CA THR A 354 -12.28 13.12 4.77
C THR A 354 -11.18 13.16 3.73
N ALA A 355 -11.31 12.37 2.67
CA ALA A 355 -10.38 12.36 1.56
C ALA A 355 -11.11 12.30 0.22
N GLU A 356 -10.55 12.97 -0.79
CA GLU A 356 -10.99 12.89 -2.17
C GLU A 356 -9.86 12.30 -3.02
N PHE A 357 -10.20 11.26 -3.76
CA PHE A 357 -9.27 10.54 -4.62
C PHE A 357 -9.63 10.76 -6.08
N LYS A 358 -8.65 11.06 -6.91
CA LYS A 358 -8.79 11.13 -8.37
C LYS A 358 -7.69 10.37 -9.06
N LEU A 359 -8.05 9.36 -9.85
CA LEU A 359 -7.08 8.60 -10.65
C LEU A 359 -6.55 9.44 -11.83
N VAL A 360 -7.44 10.22 -12.45
CA VAL A 360 -7.13 11.11 -13.57
C VAL A 360 -7.67 12.49 -13.24
N GLU A 361 -6.97 13.55 -13.59
CA GLU A 361 -7.31 14.95 -13.22
C GLU A 361 -8.75 15.35 -13.58
N ASN A 362 -9.25 14.89 -14.73
CA ASN A 362 -10.61 15.19 -15.21
C ASN A 362 -11.63 14.07 -14.89
N SER A 363 -11.26 13.10 -14.04
CA SER A 363 -12.19 12.03 -13.65
C SER A 363 -13.10 12.46 -12.51
N ASP A 364 -14.20 11.74 -12.41
CA ASP A 364 -15.07 11.78 -11.25
C ASP A 364 -14.31 11.20 -10.06
N GLY A 365 -14.03 12.01 -9.06
CA GLY A 365 -13.28 11.55 -7.89
C GLY A 365 -14.10 10.58 -7.02
N ILE A 366 -13.41 9.84 -6.18
CA ILE A 366 -13.99 9.06 -5.10
C ILE A 366 -13.87 9.90 -3.83
N TYR A 367 -15.00 10.17 -3.21
CA TYR A 367 -15.08 10.75 -1.89
C TYR A 367 -15.08 9.63 -0.85
N ALA A 368 -14.24 9.76 0.16
CA ALA A 368 -14.22 8.85 1.29
C ALA A 368 -14.26 9.65 2.60
N LYS A 369 -15.15 9.27 3.51
CA LYS A 369 -15.26 9.86 4.83
C LYS A 369 -15.30 8.77 5.88
N ARG A 370 -14.49 8.94 6.92
CA ARG A 370 -14.46 8.08 8.10
C ARG A 370 -14.70 8.96 9.33
N ASP A 371 -15.76 8.68 10.06
CA ASP A 371 -16.08 9.30 11.35
C ASP A 371 -15.96 8.24 12.44
N VAL A 372 -15.20 8.55 13.48
CA VAL A 372 -15.04 7.69 14.65
C VAL A 372 -15.44 8.48 15.90
N PHE A 373 -16.26 7.85 16.72
CA PHE A 373 -16.73 8.41 17.98
C PHE A 373 -16.31 7.49 19.11
N TYR A 374 -15.72 8.06 20.13
CA TYR A 374 -15.26 7.34 21.32
C TYR A 374 -16.04 7.80 22.54
N ARG A 375 -16.51 6.84 23.33
CA ARG A 375 -17.30 7.06 24.54
C ARG A 375 -16.96 6.03 25.61
N ASN A 376 -17.53 6.21 26.79
CA ASN A 376 -17.49 5.23 27.88
C ASN A 376 -16.06 4.77 28.22
N TYR A 377 -15.17 5.75 28.38
CA TYR A 377 -13.83 5.49 28.89
C TYR A 377 -13.88 4.93 30.31
N CYS A 378 -13.21 3.80 30.54
CA CYS A 378 -13.05 3.18 31.84
C CYS A 378 -11.58 2.78 32.04
N TYR A 379 -11.05 3.07 33.19
CA TYR A 379 -9.65 2.82 33.55
C TYR A 379 -9.48 1.63 34.49
N GLU A 380 -10.57 0.94 34.84
CA GLU A 380 -10.55 -0.27 35.64
C GLU A 380 -10.75 -1.50 34.75
N PRO A 381 -9.96 -2.58 34.93
CA PRO A 381 -10.14 -3.83 34.18
C PRO A 381 -11.50 -4.45 34.40
N THR A 382 -12.18 -4.78 33.31
CA THR A 382 -13.48 -5.47 33.30
C THR A 382 -13.32 -6.95 33.00
N ASP A 383 -14.33 -7.77 33.30
CA ASP A 383 -14.33 -9.21 32.93
C ASP A 383 -14.16 -9.40 31.42
N SER A 384 -14.81 -8.54 30.62
CA SER A 384 -14.68 -8.57 29.17
C SER A 384 -13.25 -8.28 28.69
N ALA A 385 -12.51 -7.40 29.38
CA ALA A 385 -11.12 -7.13 29.10
C ALA A 385 -10.23 -8.35 29.40
N GLN A 386 -10.47 -9.04 30.53
CA GLN A 386 -9.74 -10.27 30.88
C GLN A 386 -9.94 -11.36 29.82
N ILE A 387 -11.18 -11.54 29.36
CA ILE A 387 -11.49 -12.48 28.28
C ILE A 387 -10.78 -12.04 26.98
N ALA A 388 -10.79 -10.75 26.64
CA ALA A 388 -10.13 -10.23 25.44
C ALA A 388 -8.62 -10.46 25.46
N PHE A 389 -7.95 -10.17 26.59
CA PHE A 389 -6.51 -10.38 26.73
C PHE A 389 -6.11 -11.87 26.83
N GLY A 390 -7.03 -12.76 27.20
CA GLY A 390 -6.83 -14.21 27.17
C GLY A 390 -6.81 -14.80 25.74
N ARG A 391 -7.35 -14.09 24.74
CA ARG A 391 -7.34 -14.52 23.35
C ARG A 391 -6.07 -14.08 22.61
N PRO A 392 -5.55 -14.89 21.67
CA PRO A 392 -4.35 -14.55 20.91
C PRO A 392 -4.62 -13.46 19.85
N GLU A 393 -5.83 -13.35 19.30
CA GLU A 393 -6.20 -12.41 18.23
C GLU A 393 -6.10 -10.96 18.72
N LYS A 394 -5.61 -10.05 17.86
CA LYS A 394 -5.63 -8.61 18.14
C LYS A 394 -7.05 -8.04 17.99
N VAL A 395 -7.78 -8.50 16.98
CA VAL A 395 -9.18 -8.13 16.73
C VAL A 395 -10.04 -9.38 16.97
N ILE A 396 -10.94 -9.28 17.94
CA ILE A 396 -11.90 -10.31 18.30
C ILE A 396 -13.24 -9.90 17.70
N GLU A 397 -13.98 -10.83 17.09
CA GLU A 397 -15.27 -10.55 16.49
C GLU A 397 -16.35 -11.45 17.11
N ASP A 398 -17.45 -10.87 17.53
CA ASP A 398 -18.60 -11.63 17.99
C ASP A 398 -19.19 -12.45 16.85
N VAL A 399 -19.59 -13.68 17.13
CA VAL A 399 -20.19 -14.58 16.13
C VAL A 399 -21.43 -13.95 15.48
N SER A 400 -22.18 -13.13 16.22
CA SER A 400 -23.37 -12.41 15.76
C SER A 400 -23.10 -11.00 15.27
N ALA A 401 -21.83 -10.58 15.14
CA ALA A 401 -21.49 -9.18 14.82
C ALA A 401 -22.14 -8.70 13.51
N SER A 402 -22.17 -9.53 12.48
CA SER A 402 -22.76 -9.21 11.16
C SER A 402 -24.26 -9.47 11.05
N ALA A 403 -24.90 -10.00 12.11
CA ALA A 403 -26.31 -10.39 12.11
C ALA A 403 -27.19 -9.47 13.00
N LYS A 404 -26.68 -8.29 13.37
CA LYS A 404 -27.44 -7.32 14.18
C LYS A 404 -28.58 -6.67 13.38
N THR A 405 -29.74 -6.49 14.06
CA THR A 405 -30.96 -5.93 13.48
C THR A 405 -30.88 -4.42 13.31
N ASP A 406 -31.82 -3.82 12.55
CA ASP A 406 -31.90 -2.38 12.37
C ASP A 406 -32.23 -1.65 13.68
N GLU A 407 -33.04 -2.28 14.56
CA GLU A 407 -33.38 -1.76 15.88
C GLU A 407 -32.11 -1.65 16.74
N TYR A 408 -31.27 -2.70 16.76
CA TYR A 408 -29.99 -2.69 17.47
C TYR A 408 -29.12 -1.50 17.00
N TRP A 409 -29.03 -1.28 15.69
CA TRP A 409 -28.26 -0.16 15.15
C TRP A 409 -28.87 1.19 15.49
N ALA A 410 -30.21 1.32 15.48
CA ALA A 410 -30.88 2.57 15.86
C ALA A 410 -30.58 2.97 17.32
N GLU A 411 -30.49 2.00 18.24
CA GLU A 411 -30.20 2.22 19.65
C GLU A 411 -28.73 2.50 19.93
N ASN A 412 -27.81 1.90 19.15
CA ASN A 412 -26.38 1.93 19.46
C ASN A 412 -25.56 2.87 18.55
N ARG A 413 -26.16 3.57 17.61
CA ARG A 413 -25.47 4.58 16.80
C ARG A 413 -25.11 5.79 17.63
N HIS A 414 -23.92 6.32 17.39
CA HIS A 414 -23.43 7.55 18.01
C HIS A 414 -23.55 8.77 17.08
N ALA A 415 -24.03 8.60 15.87
CA ALA A 415 -24.25 9.64 14.88
C ALA A 415 -25.45 9.32 14.02
N ASP A 416 -26.09 10.37 13.53
CA ASP A 416 -27.20 10.24 12.59
C ASP A 416 -26.68 9.69 11.24
N VAL A 417 -27.45 8.78 10.67
CA VAL A 417 -27.20 8.21 9.37
C VAL A 417 -28.36 8.57 8.45
N SER A 418 -28.07 9.18 7.31
CA SER A 418 -29.14 9.57 6.38
C SER A 418 -29.84 8.33 5.80
N LYS A 419 -31.13 8.47 5.49
CA LYS A 419 -31.90 7.40 4.85
C LYS A 419 -31.25 6.99 3.51
N LYS A 420 -30.59 7.90 2.82
CA LYS A 420 -29.88 7.62 1.56
C LYS A 420 -28.65 6.78 1.78
N GLU A 421 -27.91 6.98 2.86
CA GLU A 421 -26.77 6.14 3.24
C GLU A 421 -27.20 4.72 3.62
N THR A 422 -28.33 4.55 4.29
CA THR A 422 -28.83 3.22 4.66
C THR A 422 -29.35 2.44 3.46
N SER A 423 -29.80 3.10 2.40
CA SER A 423 -30.37 2.49 1.20
C SER A 423 -29.36 2.18 0.09
N VAL A 424 -28.04 2.29 0.36
CA VAL A 424 -26.98 1.94 -0.62
C VAL A 424 -27.10 0.48 -1.09
N GLY A 425 -27.47 -0.44 -0.20
CA GLY A 425 -27.70 -1.84 -0.54
C GLY A 425 -28.80 -2.03 -1.58
N ASP A 426 -29.94 -1.36 -1.40
CA ASP A 426 -31.09 -1.41 -2.31
C ASP A 426 -30.74 -0.82 -3.68
N MET A 427 -30.00 0.29 -3.69
CA MET A 427 -29.48 0.92 -4.89
C MET A 427 -28.60 -0.05 -5.69
N MET A 428 -27.67 -0.74 -5.03
CA MET A 428 -26.78 -1.70 -5.67
C MET A 428 -27.53 -2.93 -6.18
N ALA A 429 -28.51 -3.43 -5.44
CA ALA A 429 -29.39 -4.50 -5.89
C ALA A 429 -30.15 -4.11 -7.18
N GLN A 430 -30.66 -2.88 -7.22
CA GLN A 430 -31.34 -2.36 -8.40
C GLN A 430 -30.37 -2.16 -9.57
N LEU A 431 -29.12 -1.70 -9.35
CA LEU A 431 -28.09 -1.60 -10.40
C LEU A 431 -27.76 -2.97 -10.98
N ARG A 432 -27.59 -3.99 -10.13
CA ARG A 432 -27.28 -5.37 -10.55
C ARG A 432 -28.42 -6.04 -11.33
N SER A 433 -29.65 -5.55 -11.25
CA SER A 433 -30.77 -6.03 -12.09
C SER A 433 -30.61 -5.65 -13.57
N TYR A 434 -29.73 -4.68 -13.87
CA TYR A 434 -29.42 -4.30 -15.25
C TYR A 434 -28.29 -5.17 -15.83
N PRO A 435 -28.51 -5.95 -16.90
CA PRO A 435 -27.49 -6.87 -17.45
C PRO A 435 -26.17 -6.19 -17.81
N ALA A 436 -26.22 -4.95 -18.35
CA ALA A 436 -25.02 -4.21 -18.72
C ALA A 436 -24.14 -3.88 -17.49
N PHE A 437 -24.74 -3.48 -16.38
CA PHE A 437 -24.02 -3.23 -15.15
C PHE A 437 -23.45 -4.53 -14.56
N TYR A 438 -24.28 -5.57 -14.48
CA TYR A 438 -23.88 -6.88 -13.98
C TYR A 438 -22.65 -7.43 -14.73
N TRP A 439 -22.68 -7.47 -16.07
CA TRP A 439 -21.55 -7.98 -16.85
C TRP A 439 -20.30 -7.10 -16.77
N THR A 440 -20.47 -5.77 -16.66
CA THR A 440 -19.33 -4.86 -16.43
C THR A 440 -18.69 -5.13 -15.07
N GLU A 441 -19.51 -5.31 -14.04
CA GLU A 441 -19.06 -5.69 -12.69
C GLU A 441 -18.28 -7.02 -12.73
N GLN A 442 -18.81 -8.05 -13.41
CA GLN A 442 -18.13 -9.34 -13.53
C GLN A 442 -16.79 -9.23 -14.27
N PHE A 443 -16.78 -8.49 -15.38
CA PHE A 443 -15.56 -8.25 -16.15
C PHE A 443 -14.47 -7.57 -15.29
N LEU A 444 -14.84 -6.53 -14.55
CA LEU A 444 -13.90 -5.84 -13.65
C LEU A 444 -13.41 -6.77 -12.54
N LYS A 445 -14.29 -7.58 -11.93
CA LYS A 445 -13.86 -8.59 -10.94
C LYS A 445 -12.81 -9.52 -11.51
N VAL A 446 -13.02 -10.08 -12.70
CA VAL A 446 -12.07 -10.99 -13.35
C VAL A 446 -10.77 -10.26 -13.70
N MET A 447 -10.83 -9.01 -14.18
CA MET A 447 -9.64 -8.21 -14.47
C MET A 447 -8.76 -7.97 -13.24
N PHE A 448 -9.39 -7.64 -12.09
CA PHE A 448 -8.65 -7.36 -10.86
C PHE A 448 -8.18 -8.61 -10.13
N THR A 449 -9.02 -9.63 -10.07
CA THR A 449 -8.70 -10.85 -9.32
C THR A 449 -7.93 -11.89 -10.14
N GLY A 450 -8.11 -11.89 -11.46
CA GLY A 450 -7.61 -12.93 -12.35
C GLY A 450 -8.39 -14.24 -12.29
N TYR A 451 -9.56 -14.27 -11.61
CA TYR A 451 -10.37 -15.48 -11.39
C TYR A 451 -11.83 -15.27 -11.70
N ILE A 452 -12.47 -16.34 -12.20
CA ILE A 452 -13.91 -16.41 -12.42
C ILE A 452 -14.53 -17.23 -11.28
N PRO A 453 -15.38 -16.64 -10.44
CA PRO A 453 -16.09 -17.37 -9.38
C PRO A 453 -17.15 -18.32 -9.96
N LEU A 454 -17.28 -19.53 -9.39
CA LEU A 454 -18.24 -20.57 -9.79
C LEU A 454 -18.87 -21.24 -8.55
N PRO A 455 -20.19 -21.22 -8.37
CA PRO A 455 -21.15 -20.37 -9.11
C PRO A 455 -20.81 -18.89 -8.92
N ASN A 456 -21.33 -18.05 -9.81
CA ASN A 456 -21.12 -16.61 -9.75
C ASN A 456 -22.14 -15.97 -8.78
N ASP A 457 -21.95 -16.18 -7.51
CA ASP A 457 -22.74 -15.64 -6.41
C ASP A 457 -21.86 -15.09 -5.28
N LYS A 458 -22.47 -14.76 -4.14
CA LYS A 458 -21.75 -14.28 -2.95
C LYS A 458 -20.93 -15.38 -2.26
N LYS A 459 -21.14 -16.65 -2.59
CA LYS A 459 -20.50 -17.82 -1.98
C LYS A 459 -19.94 -18.78 -3.02
N PRO A 460 -18.99 -18.37 -3.84
CA PRO A 460 -18.45 -19.23 -4.88
C PRO A 460 -17.73 -20.43 -4.25
N LEU A 461 -18.03 -21.62 -4.75
CA LEU A 461 -17.42 -22.86 -4.28
C LEU A 461 -16.04 -23.08 -4.89
N PHE A 462 -15.86 -22.57 -6.12
CA PHE A 462 -14.63 -22.73 -6.92
C PHE A 462 -14.29 -21.45 -7.67
N TYR A 463 -13.01 -21.16 -7.81
CA TYR A 463 -12.46 -20.06 -8.60
C TYR A 463 -11.70 -20.63 -9.79
N TYR A 464 -12.21 -20.43 -11.01
CA TYR A 464 -11.50 -20.78 -12.24
C TYR A 464 -10.48 -19.71 -12.62
N GLY A 465 -9.26 -20.05 -12.89
CA GLY A 465 -8.16 -19.14 -13.27
C GLY A 465 -6.79 -19.75 -12.92
N MET A 466 -5.70 -19.03 -12.97
CA MET A 466 -5.47 -17.58 -13.23
C MET A 466 -5.62 -17.21 -14.71
N MET A 467 -6.40 -16.20 -15.03
CA MET A 467 -6.67 -15.81 -16.43
C MET A 467 -5.43 -15.28 -17.15
N ASN A 468 -4.56 -14.53 -16.45
CA ASN A 468 -3.31 -13.99 -17.00
C ASN A 468 -2.23 -15.07 -17.27
N ALA A 469 -2.45 -16.31 -16.86
CA ALA A 469 -1.56 -17.44 -17.07
C ALA A 469 -2.17 -18.52 -17.98
N THR A 470 -3.33 -18.26 -18.56
CA THR A 470 -4.01 -19.20 -19.46
C THR A 470 -3.19 -19.45 -20.72
N MET A 471 -2.51 -18.42 -21.22
CA MET A 471 -1.65 -18.52 -22.39
C MET A 471 -0.28 -17.92 -22.08
N SER A 472 0.77 -18.68 -22.31
CA SER A 472 2.16 -18.27 -22.12
C SER A 472 3.06 -18.94 -23.17
N GLY A 473 4.38 -18.71 -23.09
CA GLY A 473 5.30 -19.37 -24.00
C GLY A 473 6.76 -19.21 -23.57
N ASN A 474 7.55 -20.21 -23.88
CA ASN A 474 9.00 -20.22 -23.65
C ASN A 474 9.74 -21.02 -24.71
N ALA A 475 11.07 -21.00 -24.68
CA ALA A 475 11.92 -21.65 -25.68
C ALA A 475 11.75 -23.16 -25.73
N LEU A 476 11.38 -23.83 -24.64
CA LEU A 476 11.23 -25.28 -24.57
C LEU A 476 9.85 -25.74 -25.05
N GLU A 477 8.79 -25.10 -24.54
CA GLU A 477 7.40 -25.49 -24.74
C GLU A 477 6.78 -24.88 -26.01
N GLY A 478 7.36 -23.79 -26.53
CA GLY A 478 6.71 -22.97 -27.55
C GLY A 478 5.52 -22.22 -26.94
N VAL A 479 4.36 -22.35 -27.57
CA VAL A 479 3.09 -21.88 -26.98
C VAL A 479 2.66 -22.89 -25.90
N ARG A 480 2.19 -22.38 -24.78
CA ARG A 480 1.67 -23.14 -23.65
C ARG A 480 0.26 -22.66 -23.33
N ILE A 481 -0.68 -23.59 -23.23
CA ILE A 481 -2.03 -23.33 -22.76
C ILE A 481 -2.20 -23.99 -21.39
N ARG A 482 -2.85 -23.28 -20.48
CA ARG A 482 -3.09 -23.72 -19.09
C ARG A 482 -4.53 -23.47 -18.69
N ALA A 483 -5.13 -24.42 -17.98
CA ALA A 483 -6.42 -24.31 -17.33
C ALA A 483 -6.34 -24.81 -15.90
N GLY A 484 -6.96 -24.12 -14.94
CA GLY A 484 -6.90 -24.51 -13.54
C GLY A 484 -7.80 -23.69 -12.66
N GLY A 485 -7.63 -23.84 -11.34
CA GLY A 485 -8.42 -23.11 -10.37
C GLY A 485 -8.15 -23.55 -8.93
N MET A 486 -9.02 -23.09 -8.03
CA MET A 486 -8.96 -23.42 -6.60
C MET A 486 -10.35 -23.41 -5.96
N THR A 487 -10.50 -24.20 -4.90
CA THR A 487 -11.71 -24.19 -4.06
C THR A 487 -11.68 -23.05 -3.04
N SER A 488 -12.83 -22.70 -2.51
CA SER A 488 -12.98 -21.71 -1.45
C SER A 488 -13.42 -22.36 -0.13
N ALA A 489 -13.42 -21.58 0.95
CA ALA A 489 -13.93 -22.01 2.25
C ALA A 489 -15.46 -22.25 2.25
N TRP A 490 -16.19 -21.74 1.26
CA TRP A 490 -17.62 -22.01 1.09
C TRP A 490 -17.90 -23.46 0.67
N LEU A 491 -16.97 -24.11 -0.05
CA LEU A 491 -17.05 -25.54 -0.33
C LEU A 491 -16.76 -26.34 0.94
N HIS A 492 -15.66 -26.05 1.61
CA HIS A 492 -15.31 -26.65 2.89
C HIS A 492 -14.33 -25.74 3.67
N PRO A 493 -14.63 -25.36 4.93
CA PRO A 493 -13.85 -24.35 5.66
C PRO A 493 -12.46 -24.80 6.10
N HIS A 494 -12.15 -26.08 5.98
CA HIS A 494 -10.87 -26.67 6.38
C HIS A 494 -10.12 -27.35 5.23
N LEU A 495 -10.79 -27.73 4.13
CA LEU A 495 -10.17 -28.47 3.04
C LEU A 495 -10.16 -27.63 1.77
N PHE A 496 -8.98 -27.40 1.21
CA PHE A 496 -8.77 -26.61 0.02
C PHE A 496 -8.04 -27.42 -1.04
N GLY A 497 -8.54 -27.33 -2.28
CA GLY A 497 -7.90 -27.89 -3.46
C GLY A 497 -7.46 -26.79 -4.41
N ARG A 498 -6.27 -26.93 -4.98
CA ARG A 498 -5.77 -26.06 -6.03
C ARG A 498 -5.05 -26.88 -7.08
N GLY A 499 -5.22 -26.53 -8.36
CA GLY A 499 -4.50 -27.22 -9.40
C GLY A 499 -4.65 -26.60 -10.78
N PHE A 500 -3.83 -27.08 -11.68
CA PHE A 500 -3.92 -26.78 -13.11
C PHE A 500 -3.42 -27.93 -13.96
N ILE A 501 -3.86 -27.95 -15.20
CA ILE A 501 -3.29 -28.73 -16.29
C ILE A 501 -2.75 -27.77 -17.35
N ALA A 502 -1.65 -28.12 -18.00
CA ALA A 502 -1.04 -27.33 -19.06
C ALA A 502 -0.46 -28.21 -20.14
N TYR A 503 -0.36 -27.70 -21.37
CA TYR A 503 0.22 -28.39 -22.52
C TYR A 503 1.12 -27.44 -23.31
N GLY A 504 2.37 -27.89 -23.54
CA GLY A 504 3.33 -27.21 -24.40
C GLY A 504 3.27 -27.78 -25.81
N PHE A 505 3.09 -26.94 -26.80
CA PHE A 505 2.90 -27.41 -28.20
C PHE A 505 4.20 -27.84 -28.89
N ARG A 506 5.35 -27.32 -28.44
CA ARG A 506 6.65 -27.68 -29.01
C ARG A 506 7.19 -28.98 -28.43
N ASP A 507 7.21 -29.11 -27.11
CA ASP A 507 7.70 -30.30 -26.41
C ASP A 507 6.65 -31.42 -26.32
N LYS A 508 5.39 -31.14 -26.65
CA LYS A 508 4.26 -32.07 -26.66
C LYS A 508 4.07 -32.87 -25.38
N ARG A 509 4.37 -32.20 -24.23
CA ARG A 509 4.26 -32.84 -22.89
C ARG A 509 3.11 -32.24 -22.10
N PRO A 510 2.25 -33.07 -21.47
CA PRO A 510 1.31 -32.60 -20.48
C PRO A 510 2.04 -32.24 -19.18
N LYS A 511 1.59 -31.20 -18.54
CA LYS A 511 2.11 -30.69 -17.28
C LYS A 511 0.96 -30.38 -16.36
N GLY A 512 1.24 -30.21 -15.07
CA GLY A 512 0.19 -29.87 -14.14
C GLY A 512 0.67 -29.77 -12.71
N LEU A 513 -0.23 -29.31 -11.88
CA LEU A 513 -0.09 -29.18 -10.45
C LEU A 513 -1.40 -29.61 -9.79
N ALA A 514 -1.29 -30.40 -8.75
CA ALA A 514 -2.38 -30.75 -7.85
C ALA A 514 -1.93 -30.48 -6.41
N GLU A 515 -2.74 -29.76 -5.66
CA GLU A 515 -2.46 -29.39 -4.27
C GLU A 515 -3.72 -29.57 -3.43
N LEU A 516 -3.58 -30.24 -2.30
CA LEU A 516 -4.60 -30.35 -1.27
C LEU A 516 -4.04 -29.79 0.04
N GLU A 517 -4.81 -28.94 0.70
CA GLU A 517 -4.42 -28.30 1.95
C GLU A 517 -5.53 -28.48 2.99
N TRP A 518 -5.17 -29.08 4.10
CA TRP A 518 -6.01 -29.15 5.29
C TRP A 518 -5.61 -28.06 6.26
N SER A 519 -6.52 -27.12 6.53
CA SER A 519 -6.35 -26.07 7.53
C SER A 519 -6.92 -26.53 8.87
N PHE A 520 -6.09 -26.48 9.91
CA PHE A 520 -6.54 -26.77 11.29
C PHE A 520 -7.42 -25.64 11.83
N ASN A 521 -7.22 -24.41 11.29
CA ASN A 521 -8.06 -23.27 11.60
C ASN A 521 -9.21 -23.19 10.60
N ARG A 522 -10.42 -22.89 11.10
CA ARG A 522 -11.55 -22.58 10.23
C ARG A 522 -11.27 -21.31 9.44
N LYS A 523 -11.38 -21.39 8.13
CA LYS A 523 -11.21 -20.27 7.22
C LYS A 523 -12.56 -19.66 6.83
N LYS A 524 -12.57 -18.34 6.54
CA LYS A 524 -13.77 -17.62 6.14
C LYS A 524 -13.98 -17.67 4.62
N GLU A 525 -12.91 -17.54 3.84
CA GLU A 525 -12.95 -17.44 2.39
C GLU A 525 -11.81 -18.19 1.69
N TYR A 526 -10.54 -18.03 2.14
CA TYR A 526 -9.35 -18.58 1.48
C TYR A 526 -8.43 -19.36 2.41
N ALA A 527 -7.69 -20.32 1.84
CA ALA A 527 -6.73 -21.14 2.59
C ALA A 527 -5.62 -20.33 3.28
N ASN A 528 -5.15 -19.28 2.60
CA ASN A 528 -4.01 -18.47 3.04
C ASN A 528 -4.38 -17.32 4.00
N GLU A 529 -5.60 -17.31 4.55
CA GLU A 529 -5.96 -16.36 5.63
C GLU A 529 -5.07 -16.55 6.86
N PHE A 530 -4.71 -15.41 7.47
CA PHE A 530 -3.90 -15.42 8.70
C PHE A 530 -4.74 -15.81 9.94
N PRO A 531 -4.19 -16.58 10.89
CA PRO A 531 -2.92 -17.30 10.82
C PRO A 531 -3.05 -18.59 10.00
N ILE A 532 -2.00 -18.96 9.27
CA ILE A 532 -1.94 -20.25 8.61
C ILE A 532 -1.54 -21.31 9.65
N HIS A 533 -2.36 -22.34 9.79
CA HIS A 533 -2.03 -23.56 10.52
C HIS A 533 -2.57 -24.71 9.67
N SER A 534 -1.71 -25.30 8.85
CA SER A 534 -2.16 -26.24 7.83
C SER A 534 -1.14 -27.32 7.52
N LEU A 535 -1.66 -28.42 6.97
CA LEU A 535 -0.91 -29.49 6.32
C LEU A 535 -1.27 -29.50 4.84
N LYS A 536 -0.26 -29.38 3.97
CA LYS A 536 -0.41 -29.28 2.52
C LYS A 536 0.32 -30.41 1.83
N VAL A 537 -0.35 -31.08 0.91
CA VAL A 537 0.24 -32.07 -0.02
C VAL A 537 0.17 -31.51 -1.43
N ARG A 538 1.29 -31.51 -2.14
CA ARG A 538 1.40 -30.96 -3.48
C ARG A 538 2.18 -31.90 -4.38
N TYR A 539 1.66 -32.10 -5.59
CA TYR A 539 2.39 -32.74 -6.69
C TYR A 539 2.45 -31.75 -7.86
N GLU A 540 3.63 -31.62 -8.42
CA GLU A 540 3.90 -30.74 -9.56
C GLU A 540 4.75 -31.50 -10.60
N ASN A 541 4.31 -31.47 -11.85
CA ASN A 541 5.07 -31.91 -13.02
C ASN A 541 5.08 -30.75 -14.02
N ASP A 542 6.19 -30.03 -14.12
CA ASP A 542 6.25 -28.80 -14.89
C ASP A 542 7.69 -28.53 -15.38
N VAL A 543 7.92 -27.37 -15.99
CA VAL A 543 9.26 -26.90 -16.36
C VAL A 543 9.87 -26.07 -15.25
N ASN A 544 11.20 -26.21 -15.09
CA ASN A 544 12.02 -25.40 -14.17
C ASN A 544 12.83 -24.37 -14.98
N GLN A 545 12.68 -23.11 -14.65
CA GLN A 545 13.48 -22.01 -15.23
C GLN A 545 14.64 -21.71 -14.27
N TYR A 546 15.83 -22.23 -14.55
CA TYR A 546 16.99 -22.10 -13.68
C TYR A 546 17.46 -20.64 -13.58
N GLY A 547 17.67 -20.17 -12.34
CA GLY A 547 18.09 -18.79 -12.07
C GLY A 547 17.02 -17.75 -12.35
N GLN A 548 15.72 -18.11 -12.36
CA GLN A 548 14.60 -17.20 -12.47
C GLN A 548 13.55 -17.56 -11.41
N HIS A 549 13.34 -16.67 -10.45
CA HIS A 549 12.33 -16.82 -9.40
C HIS A 549 11.39 -15.63 -9.41
N TYR A 550 10.10 -15.90 -9.34
CA TYR A 550 9.05 -14.88 -9.35
C TYR A 550 8.36 -14.86 -7.98
N LEU A 551 8.54 -13.80 -7.21
CA LEU A 551 8.01 -13.70 -5.84
C LEU A 551 6.52 -13.42 -5.79
N TYR A 552 6.05 -12.50 -6.63
CA TYR A 552 4.65 -12.00 -6.58
C TYR A 552 3.86 -12.27 -7.86
N THR A 553 4.42 -13.02 -8.77
CA THR A 553 3.78 -13.45 -10.00
C THR A 553 4.16 -14.90 -10.31
N ASN A 554 3.74 -15.43 -11.42
CA ASN A 554 4.16 -16.77 -11.85
C ASN A 554 4.90 -16.70 -13.20
N LYS A 555 5.62 -17.76 -13.52
CA LYS A 555 6.39 -17.87 -14.76
C LYS A 555 5.53 -17.82 -16.03
N ASP A 556 4.24 -18.19 -15.92
CA ASP A 556 3.29 -18.24 -17.04
C ASP A 556 2.58 -16.91 -17.27
N ASN A 557 2.90 -15.85 -16.48
CA ASN A 557 2.28 -14.56 -16.64
C ASN A 557 2.59 -13.93 -18.00
N MET A 558 1.56 -13.73 -18.83
CA MET A 558 1.67 -13.18 -20.18
C MET A 558 2.37 -11.82 -20.24
N PHE A 559 2.29 -11.02 -19.18
CA PHE A 559 2.97 -9.72 -19.10
C PHE A 559 4.49 -9.82 -18.96
N LEU A 560 5.01 -10.99 -18.59
CA LEU A 560 6.45 -11.28 -18.53
C LEU A 560 6.98 -11.90 -19.84
N ALA A 561 6.16 -12.00 -20.87
CA ALA A 561 6.57 -12.59 -22.15
C ALA A 561 7.60 -11.74 -22.91
N LEU A 562 7.65 -10.41 -22.66
CA LEU A 562 8.67 -9.53 -23.23
C LEU A 562 9.97 -9.67 -22.44
N LYS A 563 10.93 -10.41 -23.01
CA LYS A 563 12.24 -10.65 -22.40
C LYS A 563 13.35 -9.93 -23.16
N ARG A 564 14.36 -9.45 -22.40
CA ARG A 564 15.57 -8.80 -22.94
C ARG A 564 16.58 -9.81 -23.50
N GLN A 565 16.60 -11.00 -22.91
CA GLN A 565 17.49 -12.09 -23.24
C GLN A 565 16.70 -13.36 -23.55
N LYS A 566 17.32 -14.28 -24.26
CA LYS A 566 16.72 -15.55 -24.60
C LYS A 566 16.50 -16.41 -23.36
N ASP A 567 15.29 -16.91 -23.19
CA ASP A 567 14.91 -17.77 -22.07
C ASP A 567 15.16 -19.24 -22.46
N ASP A 568 16.40 -19.64 -22.39
CA ASP A 568 16.86 -20.96 -22.81
C ASP A 568 17.43 -21.80 -21.63
N ARG A 569 17.28 -21.35 -20.38
CA ARG A 569 17.73 -22.07 -19.20
C ARG A 569 16.58 -22.85 -18.55
N ILE A 570 15.99 -23.77 -19.31
CA ILE A 570 14.77 -24.49 -18.95
C ILE A 570 15.00 -25.98 -18.96
N GLY A 571 14.70 -26.65 -17.84
CA GLY A 571 14.64 -28.09 -17.69
C GLY A 571 13.24 -28.55 -17.26
N TYR A 572 13.07 -29.83 -16.98
CA TYR A 572 11.83 -30.39 -16.45
C TYR A 572 11.95 -30.65 -14.94
N LEU A 573 10.85 -30.51 -14.23
CA LEU A 573 10.77 -30.71 -12.80
C LEU A 573 9.55 -31.56 -12.45
N GLN A 574 9.79 -32.63 -11.68
CA GLN A 574 8.73 -33.34 -10.97
C GLN A 574 8.98 -33.18 -9.48
N LYS A 575 7.94 -32.86 -8.74
CA LYS A 575 8.07 -32.57 -7.32
C LYS A 575 6.82 -33.03 -6.54
N ALA A 576 7.04 -33.78 -5.48
CA ALA A 576 6.01 -34.12 -4.51
C ALA A 576 6.43 -33.53 -3.17
N GLU A 577 5.54 -32.78 -2.53
CA GLU A 577 5.83 -32.09 -1.27
C GLU A 577 4.72 -32.33 -0.24
N VAL A 578 5.13 -32.49 1.01
CA VAL A 578 4.25 -32.40 2.17
C VAL A 578 4.78 -31.26 3.05
N THR A 579 3.97 -30.25 3.29
CA THR A 579 4.35 -29.06 4.02
C THR A 579 3.43 -28.87 5.22
N TYR A 580 3.98 -28.79 6.41
CA TYR A 580 3.30 -28.32 7.61
C TYR A 580 3.69 -26.88 7.85
N THR A 581 2.71 -26.01 8.04
CA THR A 581 2.92 -24.58 8.34
C THR A 581 2.16 -24.20 9.60
N ASN A 582 2.81 -23.47 10.50
CA ASN A 582 2.16 -22.87 11.67
C ASN A 582 2.62 -21.43 11.86
N GLU A 583 1.69 -20.49 11.80
CA GLU A 583 1.89 -19.06 12.05
C GLU A 583 1.30 -18.66 13.40
N PHE A 584 2.04 -17.81 14.10
CA PHE A 584 1.64 -17.28 15.40
C PHE A 584 1.37 -15.78 15.32
N TYR A 585 0.47 -15.29 16.15
CA TYR A 585 0.14 -13.86 16.26
C TYR A 585 1.33 -12.98 16.71
N SER A 586 2.37 -13.58 17.27
CA SER A 586 3.63 -12.91 17.61
C SER A 586 4.47 -12.51 16.39
N GLY A 587 4.06 -12.92 15.18
CA GLY A 587 4.84 -12.76 13.95
C GLY A 587 5.87 -13.87 13.71
N PHE A 588 5.94 -14.87 14.57
CA PHE A 588 6.76 -16.06 14.33
C PHE A 588 6.00 -17.05 13.44
N SER A 589 6.69 -17.72 12.54
CA SER A 589 6.15 -18.83 11.77
C SER A 589 7.18 -19.93 11.57
N LEU A 590 6.69 -21.15 11.58
CA LEU A 590 7.46 -22.37 11.35
C LEU A 590 6.87 -23.11 10.15
N GLN A 591 7.72 -23.52 9.24
CA GLN A 591 7.35 -24.37 8.10
C GLN A 591 8.31 -25.56 8.04
N LEU A 592 7.74 -26.77 8.01
CA LEU A 592 8.45 -28.01 7.81
C LEU A 592 7.99 -28.62 6.49
N THR A 593 8.92 -28.84 5.57
CA THR A 593 8.60 -29.40 4.24
C THR A 593 9.42 -30.64 3.98
N THR A 594 8.75 -31.74 3.66
CA THR A 594 9.37 -32.92 3.06
C THR A 594 9.14 -32.87 1.56
N ARG A 595 10.21 -33.06 0.78
CA ARG A 595 10.17 -32.91 -0.66
C ARG A 595 10.86 -34.07 -1.36
N LEU A 596 10.17 -34.67 -2.32
CA LEU A 596 10.76 -35.56 -3.34
C LEU A 596 10.84 -34.77 -4.63
N ARG A 597 12.04 -34.54 -5.12
CA ARG A 597 12.29 -33.73 -6.30
C ARG A 597 13.06 -34.53 -7.34
N ARG A 598 12.66 -34.40 -8.60
CA ARG A 598 13.36 -34.95 -9.76
C ARG A 598 13.54 -33.84 -10.77
N ASP A 599 14.77 -33.41 -10.98
CA ASP A 599 15.17 -32.53 -12.09
C ASP A 599 15.56 -33.36 -13.29
N GLU A 600 14.91 -33.11 -14.42
CA GLU A 600 15.19 -33.83 -15.68
C GLU A 600 15.83 -32.88 -16.70
N SER A 601 16.88 -33.34 -17.35
CA SER A 601 17.58 -32.60 -18.40
C SER A 601 16.65 -32.29 -19.57
N SER A 602 16.95 -31.22 -20.29
CA SER A 602 16.27 -30.85 -21.54
C SER A 602 17.28 -30.69 -22.67
N CYS A 603 16.79 -30.50 -23.88
CA CYS A 603 17.65 -30.13 -25.02
C CYS A 603 18.33 -28.76 -24.84
N LEU A 604 17.80 -27.90 -23.99
CA LEU A 604 18.36 -26.59 -23.66
C LEU A 604 19.37 -26.64 -22.51
N ILE A 605 19.19 -27.56 -21.56
CA ILE A 605 20.09 -27.79 -20.42
C ILE A 605 20.33 -29.30 -20.27
N PRO A 606 21.30 -29.83 -21.00
CA PRO A 606 21.70 -31.21 -20.84
C PRO A 606 22.52 -31.39 -19.56
N PHE A 607 22.29 -32.48 -18.83
CA PHE A 607 23.14 -32.88 -17.71
C PHE A 607 24.20 -33.83 -18.27
N ILE A 608 25.41 -33.33 -18.42
CA ILE A 608 26.56 -34.11 -18.95
C ILE A 608 27.57 -34.24 -17.82
N ARG A 609 27.91 -35.46 -17.44
CA ARG A 609 28.97 -35.72 -16.50
C ARG A 609 30.32 -35.29 -17.09
N LYS A 610 31.12 -34.54 -16.30
CA LYS A 610 32.38 -33.97 -16.79
C LYS A 610 33.41 -35.04 -17.14
N ASP A 611 33.50 -36.10 -16.32
CA ASP A 611 34.57 -37.10 -16.32
C ASP A 611 34.49 -38.02 -17.56
N ASP A 612 33.31 -38.58 -17.80
CA ASP A 612 33.06 -39.61 -18.87
C ASP A 612 32.19 -39.08 -20.02
N ARG A 613 31.78 -37.81 -19.97
CA ARG A 613 30.87 -37.12 -20.89
C ARG A 613 29.53 -37.84 -21.10
N GLN A 614 29.15 -38.72 -20.14
CA GLN A 614 27.89 -39.43 -20.22
C GLN A 614 26.72 -38.49 -19.92
N PRO A 615 25.64 -38.53 -20.73
CA PRO A 615 24.45 -37.81 -20.44
C PRO A 615 23.67 -38.42 -19.27
N VAL A 616 23.25 -37.60 -18.34
CA VAL A 616 22.41 -37.98 -17.20
C VAL A 616 21.00 -37.46 -17.45
N LYS A 617 20.01 -38.37 -17.50
CA LYS A 617 18.63 -38.02 -17.82
C LYS A 617 17.98 -37.19 -16.70
N SER A 618 18.20 -37.53 -15.46
CA SER A 618 17.61 -36.83 -14.30
C SER A 618 18.42 -37.08 -13.05
N ILE A 619 18.25 -36.21 -12.07
CA ILE A 619 18.69 -36.34 -10.71
C ILE A 619 17.48 -36.33 -9.76
N ARG A 620 17.56 -37.05 -8.66
CA ARG A 620 16.52 -37.13 -7.65
C ARG A 620 17.07 -36.70 -6.29
N THR A 621 16.27 -35.97 -5.54
CA THR A 621 16.59 -35.61 -4.16
C THR A 621 15.40 -35.89 -3.25
N SER A 622 15.71 -36.33 -2.04
CA SER A 622 14.75 -36.48 -0.94
C SER A 622 15.17 -35.54 0.16
N GLU A 623 14.38 -34.48 0.36
CA GLU A 623 14.75 -33.30 1.13
C GLU A 623 13.80 -33.15 2.33
N LEU A 624 14.37 -32.70 3.45
CA LEU A 624 13.65 -32.17 4.60
C LEU A 624 14.11 -30.72 4.82
N GLU A 625 13.18 -29.79 4.77
CA GLU A 625 13.45 -28.35 4.94
C GLU A 625 12.72 -27.85 6.19
N LEU A 626 13.45 -27.21 7.09
CA LEU A 626 12.92 -26.39 8.17
C LEU A 626 13.11 -24.92 7.83
N LYS A 627 12.01 -24.16 7.82
CA LYS A 627 12.05 -22.70 7.62
C LYS A 627 11.41 -21.99 8.80
N LEU A 628 12.15 -21.08 9.39
CA LEU A 628 11.71 -20.20 10.46
C LEU A 628 11.61 -18.78 9.91
N ARG A 629 10.56 -18.08 10.30
CA ARG A 629 10.37 -16.66 9.94
C ARG A 629 9.86 -15.90 11.15
N TYR A 630 10.44 -14.73 11.39
CA TYR A 630 10.00 -13.82 12.45
C TYR A 630 9.78 -12.43 11.87
N ALA A 631 8.55 -11.93 11.94
CA ALA A 631 8.13 -10.66 11.36
C ALA A 631 7.12 -9.96 12.29
N PRO A 632 7.57 -9.40 13.44
CA PRO A 632 6.68 -8.78 14.41
C PRO A 632 6.02 -7.54 13.84
N GLY A 633 4.68 -7.47 13.94
CA GLY A 633 3.91 -6.29 13.49
C GLY A 633 3.77 -6.13 11.98
N GLU A 634 4.11 -7.14 11.17
CA GLU A 634 3.94 -7.10 9.72
C GLU A 634 2.46 -7.01 9.35
N LYS A 635 2.15 -6.15 8.37
CA LYS A 635 0.81 -5.99 7.80
C LYS A 635 0.79 -6.52 6.37
N PHE A 636 -0.27 -7.25 6.02
CA PHE A 636 -0.43 -7.88 4.73
C PHE A 636 -1.62 -7.33 3.97
N PHE A 637 -1.51 -7.31 2.66
CA PHE A 637 -2.63 -7.26 1.74
C PHE A 637 -2.96 -8.69 1.28
N GLN A 638 -4.18 -9.14 1.55
CA GLN A 638 -4.65 -10.49 1.28
C GLN A 638 -5.39 -10.55 -0.06
N THR A 639 -4.98 -11.45 -0.93
CA THR A 639 -5.72 -11.82 -2.14
C THR A 639 -6.19 -13.27 -2.05
N GLN A 640 -6.94 -13.76 -3.04
CA GLN A 640 -7.42 -15.14 -3.08
C GLN A 640 -6.30 -16.18 -2.97
N TRP A 641 -5.10 -15.88 -3.46
CA TRP A 641 -4.02 -16.84 -3.60
C TRP A 641 -2.68 -16.39 -3.01
N ASN A 642 -2.52 -15.11 -2.70
CA ASN A 642 -1.29 -14.58 -2.12
C ASN A 642 -1.56 -13.55 -1.02
N ARG A 643 -0.58 -13.41 -0.14
CA ARG A 643 -0.44 -12.31 0.79
C ARG A 643 0.78 -11.49 0.41
N PHE A 644 0.60 -10.18 0.29
CA PHE A 644 1.67 -9.25 0.00
C PHE A 644 1.93 -8.38 1.23
N PRO A 645 3.17 -8.13 1.63
CA PRO A 645 3.45 -7.16 2.67
C PRO A 645 3.01 -5.77 2.18
N VAL A 646 2.30 -5.04 3.04
CA VAL A 646 1.87 -3.66 2.74
C VAL A 646 3.07 -2.72 2.65
N SER A 647 4.03 -2.94 3.53
CA SER A 647 5.31 -2.24 3.55
C SER A 647 6.37 -3.12 4.19
N LEU A 648 7.65 -2.78 4.02
CA LEU A 648 8.75 -3.47 4.69
C LEU A 648 9.08 -2.83 6.06
N ASP A 649 8.17 -2.10 6.68
CA ASP A 649 8.40 -1.40 7.96
C ASP A 649 8.73 -2.37 9.10
N ALA A 650 8.03 -3.50 9.14
CA ALA A 650 8.35 -4.57 10.08
C ALA A 650 9.67 -5.25 9.69
N PRO A 651 10.60 -5.46 10.63
CA PRO A 651 11.77 -6.28 10.35
C PRO A 651 11.34 -7.72 10.10
N VAL A 652 11.88 -8.35 9.07
CA VAL A 652 11.63 -9.75 8.76
C VAL A 652 12.93 -10.52 8.78
N PHE A 653 13.01 -11.50 9.62
CA PHE A 653 14.11 -12.44 9.72
C PHE A 653 13.67 -13.79 9.19
N THR A 654 14.48 -14.42 8.34
CA THR A 654 14.24 -15.76 7.82
C THR A 654 15.48 -16.62 8.04
N LEU A 655 15.27 -17.88 8.38
CA LEU A 655 16.30 -18.90 8.47
C LEU A 655 15.72 -20.20 7.91
N SER A 656 16.37 -20.78 6.93
CA SER A 656 16.00 -22.08 6.41
C SER A 656 17.20 -23.03 6.39
N HIS A 657 16.92 -24.28 6.64
CA HIS A 657 17.89 -25.36 6.54
C HIS A 657 17.26 -26.55 5.83
N THR A 658 17.87 -26.96 4.73
CA THR A 658 17.47 -28.14 3.94
C THR A 658 18.51 -29.24 4.11
N ALA A 659 18.07 -30.41 4.45
CA ALA A 659 18.90 -31.62 4.50
C ALA A 659 18.34 -32.66 3.52
N ALA A 660 19.20 -33.25 2.73
CA ALA A 660 18.87 -34.34 1.80
C ALA A 660 19.75 -35.55 2.07
N ALA A 661 19.19 -36.73 1.87
CA ALA A 661 19.89 -37.98 2.12
C ALA A 661 19.85 -38.91 0.90
N LYS A 662 21.02 -39.41 0.50
CA LYS A 662 21.17 -40.41 -0.57
C LYS A 662 20.55 -41.74 -0.13
N GLY A 663 19.86 -42.42 -1.06
CA GLY A 663 19.21 -43.70 -0.81
C GLY A 663 17.82 -43.60 -0.17
N VAL A 664 17.49 -42.51 0.52
CA VAL A 664 16.16 -42.33 1.13
C VAL A 664 15.18 -41.99 -0.02
N LEU A 665 14.10 -42.81 -0.14
CA LEU A 665 13.06 -42.66 -1.17
C LEU A 665 13.61 -42.44 -2.61
N GLY A 666 14.77 -43.04 -2.88
CA GLY A 666 15.42 -42.96 -4.19
C GLY A 666 16.21 -41.67 -4.44
N GLY A 667 16.60 -40.94 -3.43
CA GLY A 667 17.48 -39.77 -3.56
C GLY A 667 18.90 -40.16 -4.02
N ASP A 668 19.46 -39.40 -4.95
CA ASP A 668 20.77 -39.65 -5.52
C ASP A 668 21.91 -38.95 -4.76
N TYR A 669 21.58 -37.90 -3.97
CA TYR A 669 22.55 -37.01 -3.30
C TYR A 669 22.27 -36.85 -1.81
N THR A 670 23.34 -36.73 -1.03
CA THR A 670 23.32 -36.23 0.35
C THR A 670 23.84 -34.81 0.34
N TYR A 671 23.03 -33.85 0.78
CA TYR A 671 23.48 -32.48 0.89
C TYR A 671 22.74 -31.69 1.97
N GLN A 672 23.35 -30.60 2.38
CA GLN A 672 22.79 -29.64 3.32
C GLN A 672 22.89 -28.22 2.72
N TYR A 673 21.84 -27.46 2.85
CA TYR A 673 21.76 -26.05 2.43
C TYR A 673 21.17 -25.22 3.54
N THR A 674 21.84 -24.13 3.90
CA THR A 674 21.38 -23.18 4.90
C THR A 674 21.27 -21.80 4.26
N GLU A 675 20.17 -21.09 4.50
CA GLU A 675 19.98 -19.72 4.06
C GLU A 675 19.40 -18.87 5.19
N ALA A 676 19.95 -17.67 5.37
CA ALA A 676 19.45 -16.65 6.27
C ALA A 676 19.11 -15.38 5.50
N GLY A 677 18.06 -14.70 5.92
CA GLY A 677 17.64 -13.45 5.29
C GLY A 677 17.16 -12.43 6.30
N PHE A 678 17.34 -11.17 5.95
CA PHE A 678 16.87 -10.01 6.70
C PHE A 678 16.28 -9.00 5.72
N GLN A 679 15.13 -8.42 6.05
CA GLN A 679 14.58 -7.30 5.30
C GLN A 679 13.91 -6.29 6.22
N LYS A 680 14.08 -4.99 5.88
CA LYS A 680 13.47 -3.89 6.62
C LYS A 680 13.48 -2.60 5.82
N ARG A 681 12.47 -1.76 6.05
CA ARG A 681 12.42 -0.37 5.61
C ARG A 681 12.95 0.55 6.70
N PHE A 682 13.84 1.46 6.32
CA PHE A 682 14.36 2.52 7.17
C PHE A 682 13.86 3.86 6.67
N TRP A 683 13.16 4.59 7.54
CA TRP A 683 12.59 5.90 7.22
C TRP A 683 13.53 7.02 7.62
N PHE A 684 13.68 7.99 6.72
CA PHE A 684 14.47 9.22 6.95
C PHE A 684 13.54 10.44 7.05
N SER A 685 12.38 10.27 7.67
CA SER A 685 11.35 11.31 7.82
C SER A 685 10.96 11.92 6.47
N ALA A 686 11.11 13.24 6.28
CA ALA A 686 10.78 13.94 5.05
C ALA A 686 11.69 13.61 3.85
N PHE A 687 12.78 12.88 4.06
CA PHE A 687 13.75 12.53 3.01
C PHE A 687 13.49 11.15 2.38
N GLY A 688 12.33 10.55 2.66
CA GLY A 688 11.95 9.28 2.10
C GLY A 688 12.38 8.07 2.94
N TYR A 689 12.63 6.95 2.28
CA TYR A 689 12.96 5.68 2.95
C TYR A 689 13.89 4.81 2.11
N THR A 690 14.58 3.92 2.78
CA THR A 690 15.42 2.89 2.15
C THR A 690 14.89 1.50 2.49
N ASP A 691 14.61 0.71 1.48
CA ASP A 691 14.33 -0.72 1.61
C ASP A 691 15.67 -1.49 1.52
N VAL A 692 15.91 -2.34 2.53
CA VAL A 692 17.13 -3.15 2.65
C VAL A 692 16.74 -4.61 2.71
N ILE A 693 17.29 -5.43 1.81
CA ILE A 693 17.15 -6.88 1.81
C ILE A 693 18.56 -7.48 1.79
N LEU A 694 18.87 -8.30 2.77
CA LEU A 694 20.15 -9.01 2.90
C LEU A 694 19.88 -10.50 2.93
N LYS A 695 20.66 -11.28 2.20
CA LYS A 695 20.60 -12.75 2.25
C LYS A 695 22.00 -13.35 2.24
N ALA A 696 22.14 -14.47 2.90
CA ALA A 696 23.36 -15.28 2.84
C ALA A 696 22.98 -16.74 2.87
N GLY A 697 23.68 -17.55 2.09
CA GLY A 697 23.40 -18.98 2.04
C GLY A 697 24.62 -19.80 1.68
N LYS A 698 24.59 -21.07 2.11
CA LYS A 698 25.68 -22.01 1.85
C LYS A 698 25.17 -23.44 1.64
N VAL A 699 25.65 -24.07 0.57
CA VAL A 699 25.57 -25.51 0.33
C VAL A 699 26.83 -26.16 0.96
N TRP A 700 26.63 -26.99 1.96
CA TRP A 700 27.72 -27.56 2.75
C TRP A 700 28.36 -28.80 2.11
N SER A 701 27.70 -29.40 1.14
CA SER A 701 28.04 -30.67 0.54
C SER A 701 28.55 -30.56 -0.90
N LYS A 702 29.09 -31.62 -1.43
CA LYS A 702 29.40 -31.75 -2.85
C LYS A 702 28.13 -32.08 -3.64
N VAL A 703 27.78 -31.23 -4.62
CA VAL A 703 26.57 -31.38 -5.43
C VAL A 703 26.81 -30.96 -6.88
N PRO A 704 26.05 -31.51 -7.85
CA PRO A 704 26.10 -31.05 -9.25
C PRO A 704 25.34 -29.70 -9.38
N PHE A 705 25.59 -29.00 -10.52
CA PHE A 705 25.11 -27.63 -10.70
C PHE A 705 23.59 -27.41 -10.51
N PRO A 706 22.67 -28.37 -10.80
CA PRO A 706 21.25 -28.13 -10.56
C PRO A 706 20.87 -27.96 -9.10
N LEU A 707 21.76 -28.36 -8.18
CA LEU A 707 21.59 -28.23 -6.73
C LEU A 707 22.45 -27.11 -6.11
N LEU A 708 23.25 -26.41 -6.94
CA LEU A 708 24.00 -25.21 -6.51
C LEU A 708 23.08 -24.00 -6.39
N ILE A 709 23.59 -22.97 -5.76
CA ILE A 709 22.92 -21.67 -5.65
C ILE A 709 23.10 -20.92 -6.98
N ILE A 710 22.00 -20.70 -7.66
CA ILE A 710 21.94 -19.96 -8.91
C ILE A 710 21.29 -18.63 -8.62
N PRO A 711 22.01 -17.48 -8.78
CA PRO A 711 21.44 -16.16 -8.53
C PRO A 711 20.20 -15.88 -9.39
N ASN A 712 19.27 -15.14 -8.84
CA ASN A 712 18.01 -14.81 -9.51
C ASN A 712 18.21 -13.69 -10.55
N ALA A 713 18.21 -14.05 -11.83
CA ALA A 713 18.33 -13.14 -12.96
C ALA A 713 16.96 -12.67 -13.45
N ASN A 714 16.83 -11.39 -13.70
CA ASN A 714 15.65 -10.81 -14.33
C ASN A 714 15.82 -10.70 -15.84
N LEU A 715 15.20 -11.59 -16.58
CA LEU A 715 15.22 -11.56 -18.04
C LEU A 715 14.16 -10.65 -18.68
N SER A 716 13.26 -10.07 -17.88
CA SER A 716 12.23 -9.14 -18.38
C SER A 716 12.73 -7.69 -18.40
N TYR A 717 12.00 -6.82 -19.08
CA TYR A 717 12.22 -5.38 -19.01
C TYR A 717 11.60 -4.75 -17.76
N THR A 718 10.78 -5.49 -17.00
CA THR A 718 10.14 -5.01 -15.78
C THR A 718 11.10 -5.14 -14.60
N ILE A 719 10.97 -4.26 -13.61
CA ILE A 719 11.71 -4.39 -12.34
C ILE A 719 11.08 -5.54 -11.56
N GLN A 720 11.90 -6.54 -11.20
CA GLN A 720 11.50 -7.65 -10.35
C GLN A 720 12.21 -7.53 -9.00
N PRO A 721 11.52 -7.71 -7.87
CA PRO A 721 12.17 -7.69 -6.56
C PRO A 721 13.12 -8.88 -6.41
N GLU A 722 14.15 -8.70 -5.61
CA GLU A 722 15.15 -9.72 -5.29
C GLU A 722 15.77 -10.40 -6.52
N SER A 723 15.99 -9.65 -7.60
CA SER A 723 16.59 -10.16 -8.84
C SER A 723 17.57 -9.16 -9.44
N TYR A 724 18.55 -9.68 -10.20
CA TYR A 724 19.56 -8.87 -10.88
C TYR A 724 19.08 -8.48 -12.27
N SER A 725 19.07 -7.18 -12.55
CA SER A 725 18.46 -6.62 -13.75
C SER A 725 19.29 -6.87 -15.02
N LEU A 726 20.62 -7.02 -14.89
CA LEU A 726 21.54 -7.15 -16.03
C LEU A 726 22.26 -8.51 -16.06
N MET A 727 22.08 -9.35 -15.04
CA MET A 727 22.62 -10.70 -14.99
C MET A 727 21.88 -11.62 -15.97
N ASN A 728 22.57 -12.55 -16.57
CA ASN A 728 21.96 -13.60 -17.38
C ASN A 728 21.58 -14.79 -16.51
N ALA A 729 20.56 -15.55 -16.92
CA ALA A 729 20.17 -16.76 -16.19
C ALA A 729 21.33 -17.79 -16.21
N MET A 730 21.65 -18.36 -15.05
CA MET A 730 22.77 -19.28 -14.84
C MET A 730 24.14 -18.70 -15.20
N GLU A 731 24.32 -17.38 -15.15
CA GLU A 731 25.63 -16.75 -15.38
C GLU A 731 26.65 -17.12 -14.30
N PHE A 732 26.20 -17.20 -13.06
CA PHE A 732 27.04 -17.62 -11.93
C PHE A 732 26.41 -18.82 -11.20
N MET A 733 27.29 -19.70 -10.70
CA MET A 733 26.92 -20.84 -9.88
C MET A 733 27.82 -20.84 -8.64
N ASN A 734 27.19 -20.86 -7.48
CA ASN A 734 27.87 -20.71 -6.21
C ASN A 734 27.47 -21.82 -5.24
N ASP A 735 28.34 -22.17 -4.30
CA ASP A 735 27.98 -22.98 -3.16
C ASP A 735 27.86 -22.16 -1.86
N ALA A 736 28.34 -20.90 -1.89
CA ALA A 736 28.10 -19.93 -0.83
C ALA A 736 27.88 -18.55 -1.43
N TYR A 737 27.02 -17.74 -0.78
CA TYR A 737 26.78 -16.38 -1.23
C TYR A 737 26.38 -15.46 -0.07
N ALA A 738 26.62 -14.16 -0.28
CA ALA A 738 26.01 -13.07 0.45
C ALA A 738 25.50 -12.04 -0.55
N SER A 739 24.30 -11.56 -0.38
CA SER A 739 23.66 -10.62 -1.30
C SER A 739 23.00 -9.46 -0.58
N TRP A 740 22.92 -8.32 -1.26
CA TRP A 740 22.19 -7.15 -0.81
C TRP A 740 21.37 -6.55 -1.94
N ASP A 741 20.20 -6.07 -1.58
CA ASP A 741 19.34 -5.20 -2.42
C ASP A 741 18.96 -4.00 -1.56
N VAL A 742 19.48 -2.84 -1.92
CA VAL A 742 19.25 -1.58 -1.22
C VAL A 742 18.64 -0.61 -2.22
N THR A 743 17.42 -0.18 -1.94
CA THR A 743 16.70 0.76 -2.80
C THR A 743 16.24 1.96 -1.97
N TYR A 744 16.73 3.15 -2.30
CA TYR A 744 16.39 4.41 -1.64
C TYR A 744 15.38 5.19 -2.48
N PHE A 745 14.21 5.43 -1.92
CA PHE A 745 13.13 6.25 -2.45
C PHE A 745 13.18 7.63 -1.80
N MET A 746 13.55 8.65 -2.59
CA MET A 746 13.85 9.99 -2.07
C MET A 746 12.63 10.90 -1.97
N ASN A 747 11.43 10.44 -2.38
CA ASN A 747 10.17 11.18 -2.32
C ASN A 747 10.24 12.60 -2.93
N GLY A 748 11.05 12.78 -3.99
CA GLY A 748 11.21 14.06 -4.66
C GLY A 748 12.14 15.03 -3.93
N PHE A 749 13.03 14.55 -3.07
CA PHE A 749 13.94 15.38 -2.27
C PHE A 749 14.78 16.34 -3.11
N LEU A 750 15.28 15.94 -4.27
CA LEU A 750 16.03 16.78 -5.19
C LEU A 750 15.11 17.43 -6.23
N LEU A 751 14.29 16.65 -6.93
CA LEU A 751 13.51 17.13 -8.08
C LEU A 751 12.44 18.17 -7.68
N ASN A 752 11.86 18.05 -6.48
CA ASN A 752 10.91 19.04 -5.96
C ASN A 752 11.56 20.41 -5.67
N ARG A 753 12.88 20.52 -5.65
CA ARG A 753 13.61 21.79 -5.48
C ARG A 753 13.92 22.49 -6.79
N VAL A 754 13.84 21.78 -7.91
CA VAL A 754 14.10 22.34 -9.25
C VAL A 754 12.80 22.91 -9.82
N PRO A 755 12.72 24.24 -10.11
CA PRO A 755 11.47 24.94 -10.41
C PRO A 755 10.64 24.36 -11.55
N LEU A 756 11.25 23.81 -12.59
CA LEU A 756 10.55 23.18 -13.72
C LEU A 756 10.15 21.74 -13.40
N LEU A 757 11.03 20.96 -12.79
CA LEU A 757 10.82 19.53 -12.52
C LEU A 757 9.79 19.29 -11.42
N LYS A 758 9.70 20.17 -10.43
CA LYS A 758 8.70 20.07 -9.35
C LYS A 758 7.24 20.00 -9.84
N LYS A 759 6.94 20.61 -11.01
CA LYS A 759 5.60 20.54 -11.61
C LYS A 759 5.25 19.14 -12.12
N LEU A 760 6.26 18.33 -12.45
CA LEU A 760 6.07 16.95 -12.90
C LEU A 760 5.82 15.98 -11.75
N LYS A 761 6.05 16.41 -10.50
CA LYS A 761 5.95 15.59 -9.29
C LYS A 761 6.76 14.29 -9.35
N TRP A 762 7.82 14.26 -10.16
CA TRP A 762 8.72 13.12 -10.28
C TRP A 762 9.50 12.91 -8.98
N ARG A 763 9.79 11.65 -8.68
CA ARG A 763 10.53 11.26 -7.47
C ARG A 763 11.73 10.43 -7.87
N GLU A 764 12.85 10.66 -7.23
CA GLU A 764 14.10 9.95 -7.47
C GLU A 764 14.13 8.61 -6.74
N VAL A 765 14.73 7.63 -7.38
CA VAL A 765 15.03 6.33 -6.80
C VAL A 765 16.48 5.97 -7.08
N LEU A 766 17.19 5.55 -6.06
CA LEU A 766 18.55 5.02 -6.18
C LEU A 766 18.53 3.56 -5.76
N SER A 767 19.18 2.68 -6.51
CA SER A 767 19.29 1.27 -6.16
C SER A 767 20.73 0.78 -6.25
N CYS A 768 21.08 -0.11 -5.34
CA CYS A 768 22.36 -0.82 -5.35
C CYS A 768 22.09 -2.28 -5.00
N ARG A 769 22.39 -3.17 -5.94
CA ARG A 769 22.25 -4.62 -5.77
C ARG A 769 23.59 -5.28 -5.95
N GLY A 770 23.89 -6.23 -5.09
CA GLY A 770 25.14 -6.96 -5.20
C GLY A 770 25.07 -8.38 -4.70
N LEU A 771 26.03 -9.16 -5.17
CA LEU A 771 26.21 -10.54 -4.84
C LEU A 771 27.69 -10.83 -4.67
N TYR A 772 28.08 -11.30 -3.53
CA TYR A 772 29.35 -11.95 -3.33
C TYR A 772 29.13 -13.46 -3.32
N GLY A 773 29.64 -14.15 -4.32
CA GLY A 773 29.49 -15.61 -4.47
C GLY A 773 30.84 -16.32 -4.41
N HIS A 774 30.80 -17.55 -4.00
CA HIS A 774 31.96 -18.44 -3.94
C HIS A 774 31.57 -19.85 -4.41
N LEU A 775 32.47 -20.50 -5.11
CA LEU A 775 32.37 -21.93 -5.42
C LEU A 775 33.62 -22.63 -4.93
N SER A 776 33.47 -23.53 -3.99
CA SER A 776 34.58 -24.34 -3.48
C SER A 776 35.04 -25.37 -4.50
N ASP A 777 36.30 -25.82 -4.39
CA ASP A 777 36.91 -26.76 -5.29
C ASP A 777 36.12 -28.08 -5.39
N LYS A 778 35.51 -28.52 -4.30
CA LYS A 778 34.69 -29.75 -4.26
C LYS A 778 33.44 -29.67 -5.16
N ASN A 779 32.95 -28.48 -5.46
CA ASN A 779 31.77 -28.21 -6.30
C ASN A 779 32.16 -27.68 -7.71
N ASN A 780 33.46 -27.49 -7.95
CA ASN A 780 33.95 -27.08 -9.25
C ASN A 780 34.20 -28.31 -10.16
N PRO A 781 33.47 -28.48 -11.28
CA PRO A 781 33.64 -29.64 -12.15
C PRO A 781 35.01 -29.73 -12.83
N GLU A 782 35.82 -28.65 -12.83
CA GLU A 782 37.18 -28.67 -13.35
C GLU A 782 38.20 -29.25 -12.34
N LEU A 783 37.83 -29.29 -11.06
CA LEU A 783 38.73 -29.71 -9.97
C LEU A 783 38.23 -30.94 -9.22
N SER A 784 36.97 -31.35 -9.42
CA SER A 784 36.33 -32.42 -8.66
C SER A 784 35.54 -33.35 -9.58
N GLU A 785 35.78 -34.67 -9.47
CA GLU A 785 35.12 -35.69 -10.25
C GLU A 785 33.63 -35.89 -9.89
N GLY A 786 32.86 -36.57 -10.74
CA GLY A 786 31.47 -36.94 -10.53
C GLY A 786 30.48 -35.77 -10.63
N LEU A 787 30.92 -34.61 -11.09
CA LEU A 787 30.10 -33.45 -11.28
C LEU A 787 29.67 -33.27 -12.75
N PHE A 788 28.62 -32.48 -12.96
CA PHE A 788 28.15 -32.13 -14.31
C PHE A 788 28.92 -30.91 -14.82
N GLN A 789 29.22 -30.96 -16.14
CA GLN A 789 29.74 -29.78 -16.85
C GLN A 789 28.79 -28.61 -16.71
N PHE A 790 29.32 -27.42 -16.46
CA PHE A 790 28.50 -26.22 -16.42
C PHE A 790 27.87 -25.90 -17.78
N PRO A 791 26.63 -25.42 -17.82
CA PRO A 791 26.03 -24.95 -19.07
C PRO A 791 26.85 -23.83 -19.70
N LEU A 792 26.79 -23.72 -21.02
CA LEU A 792 27.49 -22.66 -21.75
C LEU A 792 27.14 -21.29 -21.23
N GLY A 793 28.17 -20.47 -20.97
CA GLY A 793 28.00 -19.12 -20.37
C GLY A 793 27.96 -19.10 -18.86
N GLY A 794 27.96 -20.25 -18.18
CA GLY A 794 28.12 -20.35 -16.73
C GLY A 794 29.58 -20.07 -16.32
N GLN A 795 29.78 -19.25 -15.28
CA GLN A 795 31.12 -18.83 -14.88
C GLN A 795 31.29 -18.89 -13.37
N LEU A 796 32.55 -18.91 -12.96
CA LEU A 796 32.93 -18.79 -11.56
C LEU A 796 33.01 -17.32 -11.16
N MET A 797 32.52 -17.01 -9.99
CA MET A 797 32.79 -15.72 -9.38
C MET A 797 34.22 -15.72 -8.80
N GLY A 798 34.97 -14.66 -9.12
CA GLY A 798 36.29 -14.41 -8.50
C GLY A 798 36.14 -13.68 -7.16
N HIS A 799 37.22 -13.02 -6.74
CA HIS A 799 37.21 -12.28 -5.47
C HIS A 799 36.42 -10.97 -5.47
N LYS A 800 35.79 -10.61 -6.57
CA LYS A 800 35.01 -9.37 -6.70
C LYS A 800 33.52 -9.68 -6.60
N PRO A 801 32.73 -8.88 -5.86
CA PRO A 801 31.28 -9.02 -5.92
C PRO A 801 30.73 -8.63 -7.30
N TYR A 802 29.63 -9.23 -7.70
CA TYR A 802 28.77 -8.70 -8.76
C TYR A 802 28.01 -7.50 -8.22
N VAL A 803 28.01 -6.37 -8.91
CA VAL A 803 27.36 -5.14 -8.47
C VAL A 803 26.62 -4.46 -9.61
N GLU A 804 25.35 -4.13 -9.36
CA GLU A 804 24.53 -3.26 -10.20
C GLU A 804 24.13 -2.02 -9.40
N VAL A 805 24.16 -0.85 -10.05
CA VAL A 805 23.59 0.38 -9.52
C VAL A 805 22.57 0.93 -10.48
N GLY A 806 21.51 1.49 -9.95
CA GLY A 806 20.42 2.05 -10.73
C GLY A 806 20.07 3.45 -10.26
N VAL A 807 19.75 4.30 -11.22
CA VAL A 807 19.13 5.60 -10.99
C VAL A 807 17.79 5.59 -11.69
N GLY A 808 16.75 5.87 -10.94
CA GLY A 808 15.39 5.82 -11.43
C GLY A 808 14.62 7.08 -11.16
N ILE A 809 13.58 7.25 -11.94
CA ILE A 809 12.55 8.26 -11.76
C ILE A 809 11.22 7.53 -11.68
N GLU A 810 10.52 7.69 -10.59
CA GLU A 810 9.15 7.21 -10.41
C GLU A 810 8.14 8.35 -10.50
N ASN A 811 6.88 7.98 -10.46
CA ASN A 811 5.78 8.92 -10.56
C ASN A 811 5.60 9.56 -11.96
N ILE A 812 6.13 8.94 -13.00
CA ILE A 812 5.88 9.37 -14.37
C ILE A 812 4.44 8.99 -14.71
N PHE A 813 3.61 10.00 -15.05
CA PHE A 813 2.15 9.85 -15.22
C PHE A 813 1.45 9.17 -14.02
N LYS A 814 1.97 9.34 -12.80
CA LYS A 814 1.46 8.76 -11.53
C LYS A 814 1.54 7.23 -11.41
N VAL A 815 2.03 6.51 -12.42
CA VAL A 815 1.99 5.04 -12.46
C VAL A 815 3.27 4.38 -12.95
N LEU A 816 4.13 5.12 -13.64
CA LEU A 816 5.33 4.55 -14.24
C LEU A 816 6.58 4.88 -13.45
N ARG A 817 7.46 3.91 -13.37
CA ARG A 817 8.84 4.05 -12.92
C ARG A 817 9.79 3.59 -14.01
N LEU A 818 10.82 4.39 -14.28
CA LEU A 818 11.89 4.11 -15.22
C LEU A 818 13.21 4.12 -14.46
N ASP A 819 13.94 3.02 -14.50
CA ASP A 819 15.28 2.90 -13.92
C ASP A 819 16.29 2.66 -15.03
N TYR A 820 17.36 3.40 -15.04
CA TYR A 820 18.54 3.06 -15.83
C TYR A 820 19.56 2.41 -14.92
N VAL A 821 19.93 1.17 -15.25
CA VAL A 821 20.78 0.32 -14.42
C VAL A 821 22.12 0.13 -15.11
N TRP A 822 23.19 0.19 -14.36
CA TRP A 822 24.57 -0.08 -14.79
C TRP A 822 25.14 -1.27 -14.04
N ARG A 823 25.77 -2.16 -14.77
CA ARG A 823 26.61 -3.23 -14.23
C ARG A 823 28.02 -2.71 -14.03
N LEU A 824 28.51 -2.75 -12.79
CA LEU A 824 29.81 -2.19 -12.45
C LEU A 824 30.96 -3.19 -12.52
N THR A 825 30.68 -4.48 -12.31
CA THR A 825 31.68 -5.56 -12.25
C THR A 825 31.37 -6.63 -13.30
N TYR A 826 32.36 -7.49 -13.59
CA TYR A 826 32.26 -8.57 -14.60
C TYR A 826 31.80 -8.08 -15.99
N ARG A 827 32.33 -6.94 -16.43
CA ARG A 827 31.91 -6.23 -17.64
C ARG A 827 32.53 -6.78 -18.94
N ASP A 828 33.53 -7.65 -18.82
CA ASP A 828 34.30 -8.16 -19.95
C ASP A 828 33.81 -9.52 -20.46
N MET A 829 32.67 -9.98 -19.92
CA MET A 829 32.06 -11.23 -20.28
C MET A 829 31.33 -11.16 -21.62
N PRO A 830 31.27 -12.24 -22.42
CA PRO A 830 30.53 -12.25 -23.67
C PRO A 830 29.01 -12.23 -23.44
N HIS A 831 28.29 -11.57 -24.33
CA HIS A 831 26.82 -11.55 -24.38
C HIS A 831 26.15 -11.00 -23.09
N ILE A 832 26.79 -10.06 -22.41
CA ILE A 832 26.21 -9.39 -21.25
C ILE A 832 25.66 -8.01 -21.61
N ASP A 833 24.64 -7.59 -20.88
CA ASP A 833 24.20 -6.20 -20.85
C ASP A 833 25.05 -5.42 -19.85
N LYS A 834 25.76 -4.38 -20.29
CA LYS A 834 26.56 -3.50 -19.40
C LYS A 834 25.71 -2.44 -18.74
N SER A 835 24.61 -2.09 -19.34
CA SER A 835 23.58 -1.19 -18.82
C SER A 835 22.27 -1.40 -19.56
N GLY A 836 21.17 -0.87 -18.99
CA GLY A 836 19.88 -0.98 -19.63
C GLY A 836 18.74 -0.31 -18.90
N LEU A 837 17.72 0.05 -19.65
CA LEU A 837 16.49 0.63 -19.12
C LEU A 837 15.58 -0.48 -18.55
N ARG A 838 14.98 -0.19 -17.40
CA ARG A 838 13.93 -1.02 -16.77
C ARG A 838 12.70 -0.19 -16.53
N ILE A 839 11.55 -0.81 -16.70
CA ILE A 839 10.24 -0.17 -16.60
C ILE A 839 9.44 -0.93 -15.55
N SER A 840 8.70 -0.23 -14.73
CA SER A 840 7.78 -0.85 -13.79
C SER A 840 6.50 -0.04 -13.68
N LEU A 841 5.39 -0.72 -13.54
CA LEU A 841 4.17 -0.11 -13.05
C LEU A 841 4.29 -0.02 -11.53
N HIS A 842 4.43 1.18 -11.01
CA HIS A 842 4.60 1.44 -9.58
C HIS A 842 3.62 2.53 -9.18
N MET A 843 2.45 2.11 -8.71
CA MET A 843 1.43 3.00 -8.18
C MET A 843 1.74 3.27 -6.72
N THR A 844 2.13 4.50 -6.40
CA THR A 844 2.31 5.00 -5.04
C THR A 844 1.43 6.21 -4.81
N PHE A 845 0.93 6.36 -3.58
CA PHE A 845 0.28 7.59 -3.18
C PHE A 845 1.25 8.76 -3.11
#